data_09e6d8cbc6a0387257a05a9d8e36beae
#
_entry.id   09e6d8cbc6a0387257a05a9d8e36beae
#
_cell.length_a   1.000
_cell.length_b   1.000
_cell.length_c   1.000
_cell.angle_alpha   90.00
_cell.angle_beta   90.00
_cell.angle_gamma   90.00
#
_symmetry.space_group_name_H-M   'P 1'
#
loop_
_entity.id
_entity.type
_entity.pdbx_description
1 polymer ?
#
loop_
_entity_poly.entity_id
_entity_poly.type
_entity_poly.pdbx_seq_one_letter_code
_entity_poly.pdbx_strand_id
1 'polypeptide(L)'
;FVANELASILDSKISIGRINIGLLNRIIIDDLLLDDQSGKEMLKVTRLSAKFDILPLFSGKISISNIQLFGFNINLSKQTPKDKPNFQFVLDAFASKDTVQKKNNLDLRINSLLIRRGKVSYDVLSEKETPGKFNPQHLRLRNIIANISLKALQNDSINAAIKRLSIEEEHSGFELKKLSLKVIGNDQRMKIENFAIDLPNTSLAMDTIHMDYDSLGAFDNLAQDVRFSFHLLPSQIALQDLSAFVPAFGSFKEKLQVEVQTDGTINQLNCPHLSVSVGNHFYLRGDVSLQDLSHPENAYIFGNLSNLYADPEGIAFFVRNFSKNYNGVPPVLQHLGTVSFRGEVSGYFTDLVTYGQVRTDIGTIQTDVKLSSNKDKGYFAYSGAVKTKEFELGKMLGNKKLGKVTFNLDVNSSHYENQYPSVLLKGLVASIDYSDYNYENITLDGEYKQGGFTGKIALDDTNGSVILNGTINTASRVPTFNFQASIDKFRPHALHLTPNYEDTEISVKVKADFTGGSIDEMNGEINIDSLSFAAPETQYFLDNLKISAIRESENQKRLTIQSNFLQGSIEGDYSYRTLPASVLNIMRRYIPALILPDKKPIETENNFHFDMHIYNTELLSTVFQIPVKVYTHSTIKGYFNDKAQRLRVEGYFPRLRYENKFIESGMFLCENPGDQFHTRLRFSNRKSSGAVNIALEAQAQNNSIQTTLNWGNSSTVTYSGKLAAVAHFIREQKEANENKRKLPPLKTVIDVQPTNVILNDTLWDIHPSQVVLDSGKVYVNDFYFSHKGRHLRINGIVSPQPEDTVRLDLKEINIGYVFDIADLGVNFKGEATFRQRSTGKPRHEHRLVYPQPRIERRLAG
;
A
#
# COMPACT_ATOMS: atom_id res chain seq x y z
N PHE A 1 36.62 -56.88 -53.33
CA PHE A 1 38.02 -56.81 -52.86
C PHE A 1 38.17 -55.70 -51.81
N VAL A 2 37.90 -54.45 -52.14
CA VAL A 2 38.08 -53.29 -51.23
C VAL A 2 37.28 -53.42 -49.89
N ALA A 3 36.02 -53.90 -49.94
CA ALA A 3 35.23 -54.17 -48.77
C ALA A 3 35.84 -55.24 -47.83
N ASN A 4 36.37 -56.28 -48.44
CA ASN A 4 36.99 -57.38 -47.68
C ASN A 4 38.32 -56.96 -47.04
N GLU A 5 39.10 -56.13 -47.72
CA GLU A 5 40.34 -55.58 -47.21
C GLU A 5 40.15 -54.68 -46.03
N LEU A 6 39.18 -53.74 -46.19
CA LEU A 6 38.76 -52.83 -45.08
C LEU A 6 38.13 -53.61 -43.91
N ALA A 7 37.36 -54.66 -44.20
CA ALA A 7 36.79 -55.50 -43.14
C ALA A 7 37.88 -56.24 -42.35
N SER A 8 38.93 -56.66 -43.00
CA SER A 8 40.10 -57.31 -42.38
C SER A 8 40.92 -56.33 -41.53
N ILE A 9 41.07 -55.07 -42.00
CA ILE A 9 41.81 -54.02 -41.28
C ILE A 9 41.03 -53.56 -40.02
N LEU A 10 39.71 -53.42 -40.11
CA LEU A 10 38.84 -52.94 -39.04
C LEU A 10 38.29 -54.05 -38.17
N ASP A 11 38.54 -55.27 -38.45
CA ASP A 11 38.00 -56.48 -37.79
C ASP A 11 36.50 -56.34 -37.56
N SER A 12 35.80 -55.94 -38.63
CA SER A 12 34.35 -55.64 -38.59
C SER A 12 33.71 -55.84 -39.96
N LYS A 13 32.40 -56.05 -39.93
CA LYS A 13 31.64 -56.27 -41.16
C LYS A 13 31.45 -54.93 -41.89
N ILE A 14 31.91 -54.90 -43.16
CA ILE A 14 31.76 -53.80 -44.09
C ILE A 14 31.01 -54.27 -45.33
N SER A 15 29.99 -53.44 -45.73
CA SER A 15 29.27 -53.68 -47.00
C SER A 15 29.31 -52.39 -47.82
N ILE A 16 29.61 -52.60 -49.12
CA ILE A 16 29.65 -51.53 -50.12
C ILE A 16 28.72 -51.90 -51.28
N GLY A 17 27.69 -51.08 -51.55
CA GLY A 17 26.77 -51.40 -52.66
C GLY A 17 27.39 -51.18 -54.02
N ARG A 18 28.01 -50.01 -54.24
CA ARG A 18 28.63 -49.73 -55.57
C ARG A 18 29.86 -48.82 -55.41
N ILE A 19 30.86 -49.02 -56.16
CA ILE A 19 32.03 -48.16 -56.34
C ILE A 19 32.08 -47.69 -57.80
N ASN A 20 32.11 -46.37 -57.99
CA ASN A 20 32.20 -45.72 -59.31
C ASN A 20 33.40 -44.78 -59.34
N ILE A 21 34.08 -44.73 -60.43
CA ILE A 21 35.12 -43.75 -60.74
C ILE A 21 34.38 -42.62 -61.52
N GLY A 22 34.22 -41.46 -60.87
CA GLY A 22 33.58 -40.29 -61.52
C GLY A 22 34.59 -39.47 -62.32
N LEU A 23 34.08 -38.50 -63.06
CA LEU A 23 34.91 -37.51 -63.78
C LEU A 23 35.80 -36.74 -62.82
N LEU A 24 36.98 -36.34 -63.30
CA LEU A 24 37.96 -35.55 -62.51
C LEU A 24 38.49 -36.21 -61.24
N ASN A 25 38.92 -37.48 -61.33
CA ASN A 25 39.62 -38.25 -60.24
C ASN A 25 38.78 -38.38 -58.95
N ARG A 26 37.55 -38.66 -59.10
CA ARG A 26 36.62 -38.80 -57.97
C ARG A 26 36.19 -40.25 -57.81
N ILE A 27 36.35 -40.76 -56.59
CA ILE A 27 35.77 -42.04 -56.22
C ILE A 27 34.44 -41.78 -55.56
N ILE A 28 33.42 -42.51 -56.01
CA ILE A 28 32.08 -42.45 -55.46
C ILE A 28 31.76 -43.86 -54.93
N ILE A 29 31.43 -43.92 -53.66
CA ILE A 29 30.97 -45.11 -52.94
C ILE A 29 29.51 -44.89 -52.58
N ASP A 30 28.63 -45.74 -53.10
CA ASP A 30 27.22 -45.73 -52.77
C ASP A 30 26.92 -46.87 -51.77
N ASP A 31 26.06 -46.66 -50.80
CA ASP A 31 25.55 -47.60 -49.79
C ASP A 31 26.68 -48.31 -49.01
N LEU A 32 27.48 -47.47 -48.32
CA LEU A 32 28.48 -47.93 -47.39
C LEU A 32 27.87 -48.30 -46.06
N LEU A 33 28.05 -49.48 -45.54
CA LEU A 33 27.66 -49.95 -44.22
C LEU A 33 28.89 -50.42 -43.45
N LEU A 34 29.02 -50.00 -42.20
CA LEU A 34 30.02 -50.48 -41.26
C LEU A 34 29.31 -50.80 -39.93
N ASP A 35 29.46 -52.08 -39.55
CA ASP A 35 28.96 -52.53 -38.25
C ASP A 35 30.00 -52.22 -37.14
N ASP A 36 29.59 -52.12 -35.92
CA ASP A 36 30.50 -52.08 -34.78
C ASP A 36 31.00 -53.53 -34.47
N GLN A 37 31.95 -53.66 -33.55
CA GLN A 37 32.50 -55.01 -33.21
C GLN A 37 31.46 -55.89 -32.46
N SER A 38 30.28 -55.34 -32.05
CA SER A 38 29.17 -56.14 -31.57
C SER A 38 28.19 -56.58 -32.68
N GLY A 39 28.47 -56.23 -33.93
CA GLY A 39 27.63 -56.57 -35.07
C GLY A 39 26.42 -55.65 -35.26
N LYS A 40 26.34 -54.48 -34.59
CA LYS A 40 25.28 -53.47 -34.78
C LYS A 40 25.72 -52.46 -35.84
N GLU A 41 24.74 -51.98 -36.65
CA GLU A 41 24.98 -50.90 -37.62
C GLU A 41 25.48 -49.64 -36.91
N MET A 42 26.76 -49.32 -37.09
CA MET A 42 27.40 -48.13 -36.53
C MET A 42 27.41 -46.98 -37.53
N LEU A 43 27.73 -47.28 -38.81
CA LEU A 43 27.78 -46.24 -39.85
C LEU A 43 27.08 -46.75 -41.12
N LYS A 44 26.14 -45.91 -41.57
CA LYS A 44 25.51 -46.06 -42.90
C LYS A 44 25.68 -44.80 -43.68
N VAL A 45 26.17 -44.86 -44.92
CA VAL A 45 26.35 -43.70 -45.79
C VAL A 45 25.72 -44.00 -47.15
N THR A 46 24.76 -43.22 -47.54
CA THR A 46 24.12 -43.38 -48.87
C THR A 46 25.07 -43.05 -49.99
N ARG A 47 25.86 -41.98 -49.82
CA ARG A 47 26.93 -41.67 -50.82
C ARG A 47 28.12 -41.01 -50.17
N LEU A 48 29.30 -41.56 -50.34
CA LEU A 48 30.61 -40.96 -50.07
C LEU A 48 31.28 -40.65 -51.39
N SER A 49 31.73 -39.42 -51.59
CA SER A 49 32.50 -39.02 -52.74
C SER A 49 33.81 -38.36 -52.30
N ALA A 50 34.91 -38.91 -52.77
CA ALA A 50 36.26 -38.39 -52.48
C ALA A 50 36.96 -37.98 -53.79
N LYS A 51 37.51 -36.80 -53.85
CA LYS A 51 38.31 -36.31 -54.96
C LYS A 51 39.78 -36.40 -54.59
N PHE A 52 40.54 -37.04 -55.44
CA PHE A 52 41.98 -37.23 -55.29
C PHE A 52 42.76 -36.24 -56.15
N ASP A 53 43.95 -35.85 -55.72
CA ASP A 53 44.85 -35.02 -56.51
C ASP A 53 45.78 -35.94 -57.31
N ILE A 54 45.87 -35.78 -58.67
CA ILE A 54 46.60 -36.64 -59.59
C ILE A 54 48.11 -36.51 -59.36
N LEU A 55 48.61 -35.27 -59.17
CA LEU A 55 50.06 -35.04 -59.12
C LEU A 55 50.79 -35.80 -58.03
N PRO A 56 50.25 -35.81 -56.76
CA PRO A 56 50.78 -36.62 -55.65
C PRO A 56 50.74 -38.13 -55.90
N LEU A 57 49.78 -38.63 -56.69
CA LEU A 57 49.66 -40.05 -57.02
C LEU A 57 50.84 -40.55 -57.81
N PHE A 58 51.40 -39.74 -58.73
CA PHE A 58 52.61 -40.08 -59.47
C PHE A 58 53.86 -40.21 -58.55
N SER A 59 53.87 -39.61 -57.38
CA SER A 59 54.97 -39.79 -56.41
C SER A 59 54.63 -40.83 -55.36
N GLY A 60 53.60 -41.67 -55.55
CA GLY A 60 53.11 -42.65 -54.58
C GLY A 60 52.44 -42.14 -53.38
N LYS A 61 51.97 -40.87 -53.36
CA LYS A 61 51.21 -40.25 -52.26
C LYS A 61 49.76 -40.14 -52.65
N ILE A 62 48.87 -40.54 -51.72
CA ILE A 62 47.44 -40.40 -51.90
C ILE A 62 47.05 -39.07 -51.19
N SER A 63 46.66 -38.07 -52.00
CA SER A 63 46.12 -36.77 -51.49
C SER A 63 44.65 -36.70 -51.84
N ILE A 64 43.80 -36.45 -50.79
CA ILE A 64 42.36 -36.28 -50.90
C ILE A 64 42.06 -34.83 -50.76
N SER A 65 41.51 -34.18 -51.78
CA SER A 65 41.25 -32.70 -51.72
C SER A 65 39.83 -32.35 -51.39
N ASN A 66 38.85 -33.20 -51.63
CA ASN A 66 37.44 -32.88 -51.36
C ASN A 66 36.70 -34.17 -50.98
N ILE A 67 36.02 -34.14 -49.87
CA ILE A 67 35.12 -35.17 -49.36
C ILE A 67 33.68 -34.66 -49.35
N GLN A 68 32.76 -35.44 -49.88
CA GLN A 68 31.35 -35.20 -49.84
C GLN A 68 30.63 -36.39 -49.22
N LEU A 69 29.88 -36.13 -48.13
CA LEU A 69 29.04 -37.10 -47.46
C LEU A 69 27.57 -36.70 -47.65
N PHE A 70 26.82 -37.64 -48.18
CA PHE A 70 25.42 -37.41 -48.44
C PHE A 70 24.57 -38.57 -47.87
N GLY A 71 23.63 -38.22 -46.97
CA GLY A 71 22.73 -39.16 -46.37
C GLY A 71 23.46 -40.17 -45.47
N PHE A 72 24.08 -39.77 -44.42
CA PHE A 72 24.71 -40.70 -43.49
C PHE A 72 23.91 -40.78 -42.15
N ASN A 73 24.02 -41.96 -41.53
CA ASN A 73 23.53 -42.24 -40.20
C ASN A 73 24.68 -42.87 -39.39
N ILE A 74 25.04 -42.26 -38.26
CA ILE A 74 26.08 -42.72 -37.35
C ILE A 74 25.50 -43.01 -35.99
N ASN A 75 25.63 -44.23 -35.50
CA ASN A 75 25.16 -44.67 -34.20
C ASN A 75 26.37 -44.96 -33.27
N LEU A 76 26.66 -44.01 -32.39
CA LEU A 76 27.76 -44.10 -31.47
C LEU A 76 27.21 -44.46 -30.09
N SER A 77 27.93 -45.32 -29.39
CA SER A 77 27.57 -45.71 -28.04
C SER A 77 28.77 -46.12 -27.20
N LYS A 78 28.60 -46.03 -25.88
CA LYS A 78 29.49 -46.69 -24.91
C LYS A 78 28.66 -47.16 -23.71
N GLN A 79 29.16 -48.16 -22.96
CA GLN A 79 28.42 -48.73 -21.85
C GLN A 79 28.33 -47.77 -20.68
N THR A 80 29.47 -47.25 -20.21
CA THR A 80 29.58 -46.27 -19.12
C THR A 80 30.45 -45.09 -19.54
N PRO A 81 30.42 -43.96 -18.80
CA PRO A 81 31.26 -42.79 -19.12
C PRO A 81 32.75 -43.08 -19.20
N LYS A 82 33.24 -44.14 -18.54
CA LYS A 82 34.66 -44.52 -18.50
C LYS A 82 35.06 -45.53 -19.60
N ASP A 83 34.08 -46.17 -20.25
CA ASP A 83 34.34 -47.17 -21.23
C ASP A 83 34.76 -46.59 -22.60
N LYS A 84 35.45 -47.40 -23.40
CA LYS A 84 35.77 -47.04 -24.78
C LYS A 84 34.47 -47.02 -25.62
N PRO A 85 34.34 -46.05 -26.55
CA PRO A 85 33.17 -45.99 -27.45
C PRO A 85 33.20 -47.10 -28.47
N ASN A 86 32.04 -47.49 -29.00
CA ASN A 86 31.89 -48.52 -30.00
C ASN A 86 32.66 -48.26 -31.31
N PHE A 87 33.13 -47.06 -31.57
CA PHE A 87 33.95 -46.69 -32.74
C PHE A 87 35.46 -46.68 -32.46
N GLN A 88 35.91 -47.02 -31.23
CA GLN A 88 37.33 -46.97 -30.84
C GLN A 88 38.20 -47.82 -31.76
N PHE A 89 37.71 -48.96 -32.16
CA PHE A 89 38.45 -49.88 -33.10
C PHE A 89 38.81 -49.23 -34.44
N VAL A 90 37.94 -48.27 -34.89
CA VAL A 90 38.26 -47.53 -36.13
C VAL A 90 39.44 -46.57 -35.85
N LEU A 91 39.48 -45.93 -34.73
CA LEU A 91 40.58 -45.02 -34.34
C LEU A 91 41.86 -45.82 -34.11
N ASP A 92 41.75 -46.96 -33.44
CA ASP A 92 42.90 -47.87 -33.18
C ASP A 92 43.48 -48.44 -34.45
N ALA A 93 42.70 -48.74 -35.48
CA ALA A 93 43.13 -49.22 -36.78
C ALA A 93 43.94 -48.18 -37.57
N PHE A 94 43.63 -46.92 -37.41
CA PHE A 94 44.34 -45.80 -38.03
C PHE A 94 45.49 -45.24 -37.17
N ALA A 95 45.56 -45.60 -35.87
CA ALA A 95 46.66 -45.24 -35.01
C ALA A 95 47.91 -46.01 -35.40
N SER A 96 49.02 -45.39 -35.76
CA SER A 96 50.26 -46.01 -36.14
C SER A 96 50.84 -46.82 -34.98
N LYS A 97 50.94 -48.15 -35.13
CA LYS A 97 51.50 -49.03 -34.13
C LYS A 97 53.04 -49.20 -34.27
N ASP A 98 53.72 -48.56 -35.21
CA ASP A 98 55.15 -48.80 -35.47
C ASP A 98 55.99 -47.54 -35.17
N THR A 99 56.89 -47.72 -34.24
CA THR A 99 58.07 -46.87 -33.93
C THR A 99 59.16 -46.88 -34.97
N VAL A 100 58.99 -47.60 -36.11
CA VAL A 100 59.89 -47.58 -37.22
C VAL A 100 59.32 -46.83 -38.39
N GLN A 101 60.00 -45.80 -38.85
CA GLN A 101 59.63 -44.94 -40.00
C GLN A 101 59.34 -45.72 -41.27
N LYS A 102 58.16 -46.33 -41.42
CA LYS A 102 57.56 -46.56 -42.72
C LYS A 102 56.91 -45.29 -43.15
N LYS A 103 57.44 -44.65 -44.23
CA LYS A 103 56.76 -43.51 -44.87
C LYS A 103 55.34 -43.91 -45.24
N ASN A 104 54.37 -43.55 -44.46
CA ASN A 104 52.98 -43.65 -44.86
C ASN A 104 52.79 -42.79 -46.09
N ASN A 105 52.49 -43.41 -47.23
CA ASN A 105 52.23 -42.75 -48.51
C ASN A 105 50.86 -42.06 -48.54
N LEU A 106 50.14 -42.05 -47.45
CA LEU A 106 48.83 -41.38 -47.30
C LEU A 106 49.01 -39.94 -46.75
N ASP A 107 49.00 -38.99 -47.62
CA ASP A 107 48.95 -37.53 -47.28
C ASP A 107 47.49 -37.08 -47.31
N LEU A 108 46.83 -37.15 -46.15
CA LEU A 108 45.41 -36.79 -46.04
C LEU A 108 45.23 -35.26 -45.90
N ARG A 109 45.19 -34.56 -47.04
CA ARG A 109 44.96 -33.13 -47.13
C ARG A 109 43.49 -32.85 -47.51
N ILE A 110 42.59 -32.85 -46.55
CA ILE A 110 41.20 -32.59 -46.84
C ILE A 110 40.99 -31.04 -46.95
N ASN A 111 40.95 -30.54 -48.18
CA ASN A 111 40.77 -29.12 -48.45
C ASN A 111 39.28 -28.68 -48.28
N SER A 112 38.36 -29.63 -48.46
CA SER A 112 36.93 -29.35 -48.37
C SER A 112 36.16 -30.60 -47.94
N LEU A 113 35.31 -30.43 -46.94
CA LEU A 113 34.34 -31.40 -46.46
C LEU A 113 32.93 -30.84 -46.59
N LEU A 114 32.11 -31.49 -47.42
CA LEU A 114 30.71 -31.15 -47.62
C LEU A 114 29.83 -32.27 -47.06
N ILE A 115 29.00 -31.94 -46.11
CA ILE A 115 28.05 -32.84 -45.44
C ILE A 115 26.63 -32.38 -45.73
N ARG A 116 25.79 -33.35 -46.11
CA ARG A 116 24.34 -33.11 -46.29
C ARG A 116 23.52 -34.29 -45.80
N ARG A 117 22.41 -34.01 -45.14
CA ARG A 117 21.47 -35.00 -44.61
C ARG A 117 22.11 -36.01 -43.67
N GLY A 118 22.98 -35.51 -42.78
CA GLY A 118 23.61 -36.34 -41.72
C GLY A 118 22.68 -36.57 -40.55
N LYS A 119 22.80 -37.76 -39.95
CA LYS A 119 22.25 -38.10 -38.66
C LYS A 119 23.35 -38.69 -37.78
N VAL A 120 23.38 -38.30 -36.50
CA VAL A 120 24.31 -38.85 -35.52
C VAL A 120 23.54 -39.09 -34.23
N SER A 121 23.62 -40.33 -33.73
CA SER A 121 23.19 -40.64 -32.38
C SER A 121 24.42 -40.99 -31.53
N TYR A 122 24.35 -40.54 -30.25
CA TYR A 122 25.36 -40.92 -29.26
C TYR A 122 24.68 -41.25 -27.95
N ASP A 123 25.00 -42.43 -27.39
CA ASP A 123 24.37 -42.90 -26.17
C ASP A 123 25.40 -43.47 -25.18
N VAL A 124 25.33 -43.03 -23.95
CA VAL A 124 25.95 -43.65 -22.78
C VAL A 124 24.91 -44.49 -22.08
N LEU A 125 24.93 -45.80 -22.31
CA LEU A 125 23.83 -46.69 -21.94
C LEU A 125 23.54 -46.82 -20.44
N SER A 126 24.50 -46.51 -19.55
CA SER A 126 24.32 -46.48 -18.11
C SER A 126 23.64 -45.23 -17.59
N GLU A 127 23.60 -44.19 -18.39
CA GLU A 127 23.08 -42.88 -17.98
C GLU A 127 21.59 -42.75 -18.32
N LYS A 128 20.90 -41.85 -17.58
CA LYS A 128 19.47 -41.60 -17.79
C LYS A 128 19.27 -40.56 -18.88
N GLU A 129 18.31 -40.79 -19.74
CA GLU A 129 17.80 -39.77 -20.65
C GLU A 129 17.12 -38.64 -19.92
N THR A 130 17.25 -37.40 -20.39
CA THR A 130 16.64 -36.18 -19.83
C THR A 130 15.83 -35.50 -20.93
N PRO A 131 14.60 -35.93 -21.19
CA PRO A 131 13.77 -35.36 -22.24
C PRO A 131 13.55 -33.83 -22.05
N GLY A 132 13.61 -33.07 -23.13
CA GLY A 132 13.44 -31.61 -23.10
C GLY A 132 14.64 -30.81 -22.62
N LYS A 133 15.77 -31.48 -22.33
CA LYS A 133 17.04 -30.81 -21.95
C LYS A 133 18.17 -31.35 -22.80
N PHE A 134 19.13 -30.48 -23.08
CA PHE A 134 20.38 -30.92 -23.73
C PHE A 134 21.14 -31.87 -22.81
N ASN A 135 21.39 -33.08 -23.33
CA ASN A 135 22.12 -34.11 -22.58
C ASN A 135 23.30 -34.61 -23.43
N PRO A 136 24.53 -34.25 -23.08
CA PRO A 136 25.70 -34.65 -23.83
C PRO A 136 25.95 -36.18 -23.83
N GLN A 137 25.28 -36.92 -22.96
CA GLN A 137 25.36 -38.38 -22.86
C GLN A 137 24.32 -39.10 -23.72
N HIS A 138 23.29 -38.36 -24.19
CA HIS A 138 22.27 -38.86 -25.08
C HIS A 138 21.93 -37.81 -26.13
N LEU A 139 22.59 -37.87 -27.27
CA LEU A 139 22.44 -36.94 -28.40
C LEU A 139 21.74 -37.60 -29.58
N ARG A 140 20.79 -36.88 -30.17
CA ARG A 140 20.11 -37.29 -31.42
C ARG A 140 20.17 -36.13 -32.41
N LEU A 141 21.29 -36.01 -33.12
CA LEU A 141 21.52 -34.97 -34.11
C LEU A 141 20.93 -35.39 -35.45
N ARG A 142 20.14 -34.57 -36.04
CA ARG A 142 19.55 -34.73 -37.36
C ARG A 142 19.77 -33.50 -38.25
N ASN A 143 19.47 -33.66 -39.53
CA ASN A 143 19.58 -32.61 -40.55
C ASN A 143 20.97 -31.94 -40.59
N ILE A 144 22.02 -32.69 -40.26
CA ILE A 144 23.38 -32.15 -40.26
C ILE A 144 23.76 -31.71 -41.65
N ILE A 145 24.07 -30.44 -41.79
CA ILE A 145 24.64 -29.84 -43.00
C ILE A 145 25.92 -29.14 -42.59
N ALA A 146 27.03 -29.50 -43.22
CA ALA A 146 28.31 -28.81 -42.98
C ALA A 146 29.04 -28.53 -44.27
N ASN A 147 29.66 -27.37 -44.35
CA ASN A 147 30.56 -26.95 -45.41
C ASN A 147 31.83 -26.41 -44.76
N ILE A 148 32.86 -27.24 -44.69
CA ILE A 148 34.13 -26.97 -44.03
C ILE A 148 35.22 -26.95 -45.07
N SER A 149 36.11 -25.96 -45.00
CA SER A 149 37.33 -25.92 -45.78
C SER A 149 38.56 -25.90 -44.88
N LEU A 150 39.51 -26.75 -45.14
CA LEU A 150 40.80 -26.82 -44.48
C LEU A 150 41.90 -26.39 -45.47
N LYS A 151 42.62 -25.32 -45.17
CA LYS A 151 43.71 -24.82 -46.02
C LYS A 151 45.08 -25.26 -45.51
N ALA A 152 45.22 -25.37 -44.19
CA ALA A 152 46.41 -25.91 -43.57
C ALA A 152 46.00 -26.58 -42.25
N LEU A 153 46.52 -27.76 -42.03
CA LEU A 153 46.55 -28.46 -40.77
C LEU A 153 47.93 -29.05 -40.63
N GLN A 154 48.88 -28.32 -40.08
CA GLN A 154 50.23 -28.73 -39.78
C GLN A 154 50.40 -28.78 -38.28
N ASN A 155 51.48 -29.43 -37.79
CA ASN A 155 51.66 -29.60 -36.33
C ASN A 155 51.57 -28.30 -35.51
N ASP A 156 51.85 -27.13 -36.14
CA ASP A 156 51.99 -25.86 -35.47
C ASP A 156 51.02 -24.79 -36.01
N SER A 157 50.13 -25.12 -36.98
CA SER A 157 49.21 -24.12 -37.55
C SER A 157 47.91 -24.72 -38.05
N ILE A 158 46.81 -23.99 -37.81
CA ILE A 158 45.49 -24.29 -38.32
C ILE A 158 44.99 -23.15 -39.20
N ASN A 159 44.43 -23.51 -40.37
CA ASN A 159 43.64 -22.56 -41.19
C ASN A 159 42.45 -23.31 -41.75
N ALA A 160 41.31 -23.12 -41.08
CA ALA A 160 40.06 -23.79 -41.38
C ALA A 160 38.91 -22.78 -41.43
N ALA A 161 37.95 -23.08 -42.26
CA ALA A 161 36.72 -22.28 -42.28
C ALA A 161 35.49 -23.19 -42.31
N ILE A 162 34.57 -22.91 -41.43
CA ILE A 162 33.21 -23.42 -41.46
C ILE A 162 32.36 -22.37 -42.18
N LYS A 163 32.02 -22.62 -43.42
CA LYS A 163 31.16 -21.71 -44.20
C LYS A 163 29.71 -21.83 -43.78
N ARG A 164 29.30 -23.03 -43.35
CA ARG A 164 27.99 -23.34 -42.82
C ARG A 164 28.05 -24.64 -42.02
N LEU A 165 27.50 -24.60 -40.82
CA LEU A 165 27.13 -25.77 -40.06
C LEU A 165 25.70 -25.55 -39.57
N SER A 166 24.81 -26.54 -39.81
CA SER A 166 23.47 -26.55 -39.22
C SER A 166 23.16 -27.91 -38.63
N ILE A 167 22.46 -27.94 -37.51
CA ILE A 167 22.18 -29.14 -36.71
C ILE A 167 20.86 -28.94 -35.99
N GLU A 168 20.06 -30.01 -35.92
CA GLU A 168 18.91 -30.11 -35.04
C GLU A 168 19.14 -31.21 -34.02
N GLU A 169 18.91 -30.94 -32.74
CA GLU A 169 18.95 -31.93 -31.67
C GLU A 169 17.52 -32.29 -31.22
N GLU A 170 17.12 -33.59 -31.40
CA GLU A 170 15.72 -34.01 -31.25
C GLU A 170 15.22 -34.03 -29.81
N HIS A 171 16.04 -34.41 -28.84
CA HIS A 171 15.60 -34.60 -27.45
C HIS A 171 15.37 -33.27 -26.73
N SER A 172 16.24 -32.29 -26.94
CA SER A 172 16.16 -30.98 -26.31
C SER A 172 15.39 -29.95 -27.15
N GLY A 173 15.21 -30.25 -28.45
CA GLY A 173 14.63 -29.28 -29.39
C GLY A 173 15.58 -28.16 -29.79
N PHE A 174 16.88 -28.26 -29.49
CA PHE A 174 17.87 -27.24 -29.88
C PHE A 174 18.11 -27.27 -31.39
N GLU A 175 18.02 -26.10 -32.01
CA GLU A 175 18.23 -25.92 -33.46
C GLU A 175 19.34 -24.90 -33.72
N LEU A 176 20.42 -25.31 -34.36
CA LEU A 176 21.43 -24.42 -34.93
C LEU A 176 21.16 -24.28 -36.44
N LYS A 177 20.59 -23.14 -36.83
CA LYS A 177 20.29 -22.86 -38.26
C LYS A 177 21.55 -22.63 -39.07
N LYS A 178 22.51 -21.92 -38.50
CA LYS A 178 23.79 -21.62 -39.14
C LYS A 178 24.86 -21.29 -38.11
N LEU A 179 26.02 -21.89 -38.29
CA LEU A 179 27.28 -21.41 -37.69
C LEU A 179 28.25 -21.19 -38.87
N SER A 180 28.89 -20.02 -38.90
CA SER A 180 30.00 -19.73 -39.81
C SER A 180 31.15 -19.09 -39.04
N LEU A 181 32.38 -19.47 -39.39
CA LEU A 181 33.61 -18.93 -38.81
C LEU A 181 34.83 -19.34 -39.69
N LYS A 182 35.89 -18.58 -39.54
CA LYS A 182 37.20 -18.93 -40.09
C LYS A 182 38.23 -18.85 -38.99
N VAL A 183 38.92 -19.92 -38.75
CA VAL A 183 39.98 -20.06 -37.75
C VAL A 183 41.34 -20.02 -38.42
N ILE A 184 42.20 -19.14 -37.90
CA ILE A 184 43.62 -19.08 -38.27
C ILE A 184 44.37 -19.03 -36.94
N GLY A 185 45.30 -19.98 -36.74
CA GLY A 185 46.04 -20.03 -35.49
C GLY A 185 47.34 -20.84 -35.56
N ASN A 186 48.08 -20.74 -34.48
CA ASN A 186 49.28 -21.53 -34.22
C ASN A 186 49.23 -22.06 -32.75
N ASP A 187 50.36 -22.47 -32.23
CA ASP A 187 50.51 -23.02 -30.85
C ASP A 187 50.35 -21.96 -29.74
N GLN A 188 50.30 -20.66 -30.03
CA GLN A 188 50.22 -19.56 -29.06
C GLN A 188 49.09 -18.56 -29.31
N ARG A 189 48.60 -18.52 -30.55
CA ARG A 189 47.56 -17.53 -30.94
C ARG A 189 46.53 -18.14 -31.86
N MET A 190 45.27 -17.76 -31.65
CA MET A 190 44.19 -18.12 -32.57
C MET A 190 43.37 -16.86 -32.90
N LYS A 191 43.01 -16.76 -34.16
CA LYS A 191 42.15 -15.73 -34.69
C LYS A 191 40.94 -16.37 -35.32
N ILE A 192 39.74 -15.98 -34.87
CA ILE A 192 38.48 -16.41 -35.47
C ILE A 192 37.85 -15.23 -36.17
N GLU A 193 37.71 -15.31 -37.48
CA GLU A 193 37.16 -14.30 -38.35
C GLU A 193 35.75 -14.72 -38.83
N ASN A 194 34.88 -13.75 -39.12
CA ASN A 194 33.54 -13.97 -39.67
C ASN A 194 32.67 -14.91 -38.81
N PHE A 195 32.81 -14.83 -37.51
CA PHE A 195 32.03 -15.64 -36.59
C PHE A 195 30.58 -15.17 -36.59
N ALA A 196 29.65 -16.06 -36.93
CA ALA A 196 28.22 -15.78 -36.90
C ALA A 196 27.45 -17.06 -36.50
N ILE A 197 26.46 -16.87 -35.61
CA ILE A 197 25.52 -17.94 -35.21
C ILE A 197 24.09 -17.44 -35.45
N ASP A 198 23.28 -18.28 -36.09
CA ASP A 198 21.86 -18.12 -36.25
C ASP A 198 21.13 -19.31 -35.58
N LEU A 199 20.31 -19.03 -34.56
CA LEU A 199 19.35 -19.96 -33.97
C LEU A 199 17.92 -19.54 -34.41
N PRO A 200 16.84 -20.20 -33.97
CA PRO A 200 15.48 -19.84 -34.41
C PRO A 200 15.11 -18.36 -34.23
N ASN A 201 15.50 -17.75 -33.13
CA ASN A 201 15.19 -16.34 -32.79
C ASN A 201 16.45 -15.52 -32.44
N THR A 202 17.61 -16.13 -32.39
CA THR A 202 18.91 -15.50 -32.07
C THR A 202 19.74 -15.37 -33.32
N SER A 203 20.32 -14.20 -33.55
CA SER A 203 21.32 -13.93 -34.56
C SER A 203 22.43 -13.08 -33.98
N LEU A 204 23.62 -13.61 -33.90
CA LEU A 204 24.77 -12.90 -33.38
C LEU A 204 25.96 -13.02 -34.31
N ALA A 205 26.73 -11.95 -34.39
CA ALA A 205 27.94 -11.86 -35.17
C ALA A 205 29.05 -11.15 -34.35
N MET A 206 30.24 -11.65 -34.47
CA MET A 206 31.45 -11.06 -33.93
C MET A 206 32.39 -10.62 -35.04
N ASP A 207 33.07 -9.49 -34.83
CA ASP A 207 34.06 -9.04 -35.79
C ASP A 207 35.19 -10.06 -35.84
N THR A 208 36.18 -9.92 -35.02
CA THR A 208 37.28 -10.85 -34.93
C THR A 208 37.50 -11.25 -33.47
N ILE A 209 37.55 -12.54 -33.20
CA ILE A 209 37.93 -13.05 -31.92
C ILE A 209 39.42 -13.32 -31.91
N HIS A 210 40.17 -12.62 -31.08
CA HIS A 210 41.57 -12.94 -30.81
C HIS A 210 41.65 -13.79 -29.55
N MET A 211 42.46 -14.81 -29.59
CA MET A 211 42.74 -15.71 -28.49
C MET A 211 44.26 -15.85 -28.36
N ASP A 212 44.78 -15.51 -27.20
CA ASP A 212 46.18 -15.63 -26.84
C ASP A 212 46.31 -16.67 -25.70
N TYR A 213 47.29 -17.60 -25.83
CA TYR A 213 47.53 -18.68 -24.88
C TYR A 213 48.99 -19.17 -24.97
N ASP A 214 49.48 -19.75 -23.89
CA ASP A 214 50.90 -20.18 -23.81
C ASP A 214 51.19 -21.44 -24.63
N SER A 215 50.24 -22.35 -24.73
CA SER A 215 50.32 -23.58 -25.51
C SER A 215 48.93 -24.13 -25.80
N LEU A 216 48.81 -25.10 -26.67
CA LEU A 216 47.54 -25.79 -26.92
C LEU A 216 46.94 -26.48 -25.68
N GLY A 217 47.78 -26.82 -24.69
CA GLY A 217 47.32 -27.36 -23.41
C GLY A 217 46.50 -26.35 -22.59
N ALA A 218 46.58 -25.06 -22.87
CA ALA A 218 45.75 -24.03 -22.24
C ALA A 218 44.25 -24.24 -22.50
N PHE A 219 43.86 -24.92 -23.56
CA PHE A 219 42.47 -25.25 -23.84
C PHE A 219 41.88 -26.28 -22.88
N ASP A 220 42.68 -27.02 -22.12
CA ASP A 220 42.18 -27.89 -21.05
C ASP A 220 41.60 -27.06 -19.88
N ASN A 221 42.08 -25.81 -19.72
CA ASN A 221 41.60 -24.87 -18.72
C ASN A 221 41.23 -23.52 -19.37
N LEU A 222 40.38 -23.58 -20.36
CA LEU A 222 39.98 -22.48 -21.23
C LEU A 222 39.60 -21.19 -20.47
N ALA A 223 38.98 -21.34 -19.31
CA ALA A 223 38.46 -20.22 -18.55
C ALA A 223 39.53 -19.34 -17.87
N GLN A 224 40.72 -19.92 -17.59
CA GLN A 224 41.82 -19.25 -16.92
C GLN A 224 42.98 -18.93 -17.81
N ASP A 225 43.31 -19.87 -18.71
CA ASP A 225 44.60 -19.87 -19.44
C ASP A 225 44.50 -19.31 -20.87
N VAL A 226 43.27 -19.06 -21.36
CA VAL A 226 43.06 -18.46 -22.68
C VAL A 226 42.51 -17.06 -22.52
N ARG A 227 43.23 -16.07 -23.06
CA ARG A 227 42.79 -14.69 -23.12
C ARG A 227 42.01 -14.43 -24.40
N PHE A 228 40.85 -13.83 -24.28
CA PHE A 228 39.98 -13.46 -25.39
C PHE A 228 39.92 -11.95 -25.55
N SER A 229 39.87 -11.53 -26.81
CA SER A 229 39.47 -10.14 -27.14
C SER A 229 38.55 -10.20 -28.35
N PHE A 230 37.33 -9.68 -28.23
CA PHE A 230 36.37 -9.63 -29.33
C PHE A 230 35.37 -8.48 -29.16
N HIS A 231 34.74 -8.13 -30.28
CA HIS A 231 33.59 -7.22 -30.32
C HIS A 231 32.40 -8.01 -30.88
N LEU A 232 31.39 -8.25 -30.02
CA LEU A 232 30.07 -8.70 -30.43
C LEU A 232 29.36 -7.50 -31.06
N LEU A 233 29.15 -7.54 -32.35
CA LEU A 233 28.42 -6.52 -33.09
C LEU A 233 26.94 -6.52 -32.64
N PRO A 234 26.20 -5.44 -32.91
CA PRO A 234 24.78 -5.38 -32.54
C PRO A 234 24.03 -6.63 -32.94
N SER A 235 23.70 -7.46 -31.96
CA SER A 235 23.21 -8.84 -32.13
C SER A 235 21.90 -9.03 -31.39
N GLN A 236 21.00 -9.85 -31.96
CA GLN A 236 19.75 -10.24 -31.34
C GLN A 236 19.89 -11.57 -30.65
N ILE A 237 19.60 -11.61 -29.37
CA ILE A 237 19.65 -12.85 -28.55
C ILE A 237 18.26 -13.11 -27.96
N ALA A 238 17.66 -14.23 -28.24
CA ALA A 238 16.48 -14.76 -27.59
C ALA A 238 16.91 -15.83 -26.58
N LEU A 239 16.83 -15.52 -25.29
CA LEU A 239 17.23 -16.46 -24.24
C LEU A 239 16.46 -17.80 -24.33
N GLN A 240 15.23 -17.77 -24.83
CA GLN A 240 14.41 -18.96 -25.08
C GLN A 240 15.10 -20.00 -25.97
N ASP A 241 15.91 -19.58 -26.94
CA ASP A 241 16.67 -20.50 -27.82
C ASP A 241 17.73 -21.29 -27.04
N LEU A 242 18.12 -20.83 -25.86
CA LEU A 242 19.06 -21.47 -24.96
C LEU A 242 18.39 -22.29 -23.85
N SER A 243 17.06 -22.40 -23.86
CA SER A 243 16.29 -23.11 -22.82
C SER A 243 16.62 -24.58 -22.72
N ALA A 244 17.10 -25.16 -23.78
CA ALA A 244 17.62 -26.55 -23.80
C ALA A 244 18.79 -26.74 -22.82
N PHE A 245 19.65 -25.72 -22.65
CA PHE A 245 20.82 -25.73 -21.77
C PHE A 245 20.48 -25.17 -20.39
N VAL A 246 19.65 -24.09 -20.32
CA VAL A 246 19.24 -23.42 -19.09
C VAL A 246 17.71 -23.32 -19.08
N PRO A 247 17.01 -24.28 -18.46
CA PRO A 247 15.54 -24.37 -18.51
C PRO A 247 14.84 -23.09 -18.03
N ALA A 248 15.44 -22.34 -17.12
CA ALA A 248 14.91 -21.05 -16.63
C ALA A 248 14.74 -20.00 -17.75
N PHE A 249 15.49 -20.10 -18.84
CA PHE A 249 15.41 -19.20 -19.98
C PHE A 249 14.17 -19.43 -20.85
N GLY A 250 13.48 -20.56 -20.69
CA GLY A 250 12.26 -20.86 -21.46
C GLY A 250 11.10 -19.89 -21.16
N SER A 251 11.10 -19.20 -20.03
CA SER A 251 10.11 -18.18 -19.68
C SER A 251 10.35 -16.81 -20.33
N PHE A 252 11.58 -16.55 -20.79
CA PHE A 252 11.94 -15.27 -21.42
C PHE A 252 11.44 -15.22 -22.87
N LYS A 253 10.42 -14.43 -23.11
CA LYS A 253 9.82 -14.28 -24.46
C LYS A 253 10.45 -13.15 -25.28
N GLU A 254 11.08 -12.23 -24.60
CA GLU A 254 11.64 -11.02 -25.19
C GLU A 254 12.99 -11.29 -25.86
N LYS A 255 13.27 -10.52 -26.91
CA LYS A 255 14.55 -10.56 -27.64
C LYS A 255 15.45 -9.44 -27.15
N LEU A 256 16.62 -9.79 -26.69
CA LEU A 256 17.64 -8.83 -26.26
C LEU A 256 18.45 -8.37 -27.49
N GLN A 257 18.69 -7.08 -27.60
CA GLN A 257 19.73 -6.54 -28.48
C GLN A 257 20.98 -6.35 -27.62
N VAL A 258 22.06 -6.97 -28.01
CA VAL A 258 23.32 -6.96 -27.25
C VAL A 258 24.46 -6.54 -28.13
N GLU A 259 25.28 -5.62 -27.64
CA GLU A 259 26.54 -5.21 -28.19
C GLU A 259 27.57 -5.16 -27.07
N VAL A 260 28.71 -5.83 -27.23
CA VAL A 260 29.71 -5.83 -26.17
C VAL A 260 31.10 -5.95 -26.75
N GLN A 261 32.01 -5.13 -26.25
CA GLN A 261 33.45 -5.30 -26.47
C GLN A 261 34.05 -5.95 -25.22
N THR A 262 34.87 -6.98 -25.40
CA THR A 262 35.46 -7.70 -24.29
C THR A 262 36.95 -7.88 -24.46
N ASP A 263 37.66 -7.94 -23.33
CA ASP A 263 39.05 -8.31 -23.22
C ASP A 263 39.30 -9.03 -21.89
N GLY A 264 40.06 -10.10 -21.89
CA GLY A 264 40.42 -10.87 -20.73
C GLY A 264 40.21 -12.35 -20.87
N THR A 265 40.30 -13.12 -19.77
CA THR A 265 39.91 -14.52 -19.70
C THR A 265 38.45 -14.66 -19.33
N ILE A 266 37.83 -15.84 -19.51
CA ILE A 266 36.44 -16.06 -19.03
C ILE A 266 36.36 -15.79 -17.53
N ASN A 267 37.40 -16.09 -16.78
CA ASN A 267 37.46 -15.90 -15.33
C ASN A 267 37.79 -14.45 -14.90
N GLN A 268 38.35 -13.62 -15.78
CA GLN A 268 38.62 -12.22 -15.61
C GLN A 268 38.24 -11.46 -16.88
N LEU A 269 36.95 -11.17 -17.02
CA LEU A 269 36.40 -10.54 -18.21
C LEU A 269 36.19 -9.06 -18.00
N ASN A 270 36.80 -8.25 -18.88
CA ASN A 270 36.57 -6.80 -18.90
C ASN A 270 35.74 -6.44 -20.14
N CYS A 271 34.64 -5.73 -19.92
CA CYS A 271 33.72 -5.26 -20.95
C CYS A 271 33.66 -3.73 -20.93
N PRO A 272 34.62 -3.03 -21.56
CA PRO A 272 34.66 -1.56 -21.55
C PRO A 272 33.50 -0.95 -22.34
N HIS A 273 32.75 -1.74 -23.04
CA HIS A 273 31.58 -1.30 -23.79
C HIS A 273 30.52 -2.40 -23.77
N LEU A 274 29.52 -2.21 -22.93
CA LEU A 274 28.34 -3.09 -22.85
C LEU A 274 27.09 -2.29 -23.16
N SER A 275 26.29 -2.78 -24.12
CA SER A 275 24.98 -2.27 -24.43
C SER A 275 23.99 -3.42 -24.53
N VAL A 276 22.94 -3.39 -23.72
CA VAL A 276 21.85 -4.36 -23.73
C VAL A 276 20.52 -3.63 -23.80
N SER A 277 19.62 -4.03 -24.70
CA SER A 277 18.30 -3.43 -24.79
C SER A 277 17.21 -4.46 -25.11
N VAL A 278 15.97 -4.14 -24.69
CA VAL A 278 14.75 -4.87 -25.01
C VAL A 278 13.79 -3.90 -25.68
N GLY A 279 13.75 -3.91 -26.99
CA GLY A 279 13.03 -2.89 -27.76
C GLY A 279 13.43 -1.48 -27.33
N ASN A 280 12.44 -0.62 -27.12
CA ASN A 280 12.62 0.74 -26.59
C ASN A 280 12.32 0.84 -25.10
N HIS A 281 11.95 -0.28 -24.46
CA HIS A 281 11.40 -0.28 -23.10
C HIS A 281 12.46 -0.45 -22.00
N PHE A 282 13.58 -1.08 -22.35
CA PHE A 282 14.69 -1.28 -21.43
C PHE A 282 16.01 -1.14 -22.17
N TYR A 283 16.97 -0.45 -21.58
CA TYR A 283 18.37 -0.49 -22.02
C TYR A 283 19.35 -0.25 -20.87
N LEU A 284 20.49 -0.92 -20.97
CA LEU A 284 21.62 -0.81 -20.07
C LEU A 284 22.87 -0.50 -20.89
N ARG A 285 23.64 0.51 -20.48
CA ARG A 285 24.92 0.85 -21.06
C ARG A 285 25.92 1.13 -19.97
N GLY A 286 27.14 0.67 -20.14
CA GLY A 286 28.22 0.91 -19.19
C GLY A 286 29.44 0.07 -19.46
N ASP A 287 30.37 0.17 -18.52
CA ASP A 287 31.60 -0.62 -18.47
C ASP A 287 31.42 -1.64 -17.36
N VAL A 288 31.71 -2.91 -17.63
CA VAL A 288 31.55 -3.98 -16.65
C VAL A 288 32.81 -4.85 -16.63
N SER A 289 33.30 -5.11 -15.42
CA SER A 289 34.38 -6.08 -15.18
C SER A 289 33.85 -7.21 -14.31
N LEU A 290 34.13 -8.43 -14.69
CA LEU A 290 33.67 -9.65 -14.04
C LEU A 290 34.89 -10.48 -13.64
N GLN A 291 34.88 -11.01 -12.42
CA GLN A 291 35.95 -11.85 -11.90
C GLN A 291 35.37 -13.13 -11.30
N ASP A 292 36.13 -14.22 -11.44
CA ASP A 292 35.84 -15.56 -10.92
C ASP A 292 34.48 -16.12 -11.39
N LEU A 293 34.15 -15.94 -12.67
CA LEU A 293 32.90 -16.46 -13.26
C LEU A 293 32.84 -18.00 -13.28
N SER A 294 33.97 -18.69 -13.13
CA SER A 294 34.03 -20.13 -13.00
C SER A 294 33.41 -20.65 -11.72
N HIS A 295 33.33 -19.81 -10.70
CA HIS A 295 32.74 -20.10 -9.40
C HIS A 295 31.66 -19.05 -9.11
N PRO A 296 30.41 -19.25 -9.57
CA PRO A 296 29.35 -18.22 -9.48
C PRO A 296 29.09 -17.69 -8.06
N GLU A 297 29.35 -18.49 -7.03
CA GLU A 297 29.26 -18.11 -5.63
C GLU A 297 30.31 -17.08 -5.20
N ASN A 298 31.45 -17.03 -5.88
CA ASN A 298 32.55 -16.10 -5.64
C ASN A 298 32.67 -15.02 -6.71
N ALA A 299 31.76 -15.08 -7.72
CA ALA A 299 31.83 -14.15 -8.84
C ALA A 299 31.61 -12.70 -8.37
N TYR A 300 32.58 -11.85 -8.72
CA TYR A 300 32.59 -10.45 -8.40
C TYR A 300 32.31 -9.61 -9.65
N ILE A 301 31.43 -8.62 -9.49
CA ILE A 301 31.10 -7.65 -10.53
C ILE A 301 31.58 -6.26 -10.11
N PHE A 302 32.15 -5.53 -11.03
CA PHE A 302 32.29 -4.08 -10.98
C PHE A 302 31.70 -3.50 -12.27
N GLY A 303 30.71 -2.63 -12.14
CA GLY A 303 30.04 -2.01 -13.26
C GLY A 303 29.89 -0.49 -13.05
N ASN A 304 30.37 0.29 -14.01
CA ASN A 304 30.07 1.71 -14.09
C ASN A 304 28.98 1.91 -15.15
N LEU A 305 27.74 2.04 -14.69
CA LEU A 305 26.59 2.17 -15.56
C LEU A 305 26.37 3.63 -15.95
N SER A 306 26.66 3.93 -17.21
CA SER A 306 26.43 5.27 -17.78
C SER A 306 24.93 5.57 -17.92
N ASN A 307 24.14 4.55 -18.18
CA ASN A 307 22.67 4.60 -18.20
C ASN A 307 22.04 3.21 -18.14
N LEU A 308 21.17 3.00 -17.15
CA LEU A 308 20.19 1.93 -17.12
C LEU A 308 18.82 2.61 -17.17
N TYR A 309 17.98 2.23 -18.13
CA TYR A 309 16.66 2.83 -18.32
C TYR A 309 15.59 1.74 -18.42
N ALA A 310 14.46 1.98 -17.82
CA ALA A 310 13.25 1.18 -17.98
C ALA A 310 12.01 2.09 -17.95
N ASP A 311 11.15 1.97 -18.94
CA ASP A 311 9.80 2.50 -18.89
C ASP A 311 8.85 1.51 -18.17
N PRO A 312 7.54 1.79 -17.99
CA PRO A 312 6.63 0.87 -17.32
C PRO A 312 6.60 -0.55 -17.90
N GLU A 313 6.79 -0.71 -19.22
CA GLU A 313 6.87 -2.04 -19.84
C GLU A 313 8.21 -2.71 -19.57
N GLY A 314 9.30 -1.95 -19.54
CA GLY A 314 10.63 -2.40 -19.12
C GLY A 314 10.66 -2.83 -17.66
N ILE A 315 9.99 -2.12 -16.77
CA ILE A 315 9.81 -2.52 -15.38
C ILE A 315 9.00 -3.82 -15.30
N ALA A 316 7.92 -3.92 -16.06
CA ALA A 316 7.10 -5.13 -16.12
C ALA A 316 7.89 -6.34 -16.66
N PHE A 317 8.74 -6.12 -17.67
CA PHE A 317 9.69 -7.14 -18.17
C PHE A 317 10.59 -7.64 -17.04
N PHE A 318 11.18 -6.73 -16.27
CA PHE A 318 12.10 -7.09 -15.18
C PHE A 318 11.38 -7.88 -14.09
N VAL A 319 10.26 -7.37 -13.58
CA VAL A 319 9.48 -8.03 -12.51
C VAL A 319 9.00 -9.41 -12.95
N ARG A 320 8.52 -9.56 -14.18
CA ARG A 320 8.03 -10.84 -14.74
C ARG A 320 9.11 -11.91 -14.82
N ASN A 321 10.30 -11.53 -15.27
CA ASN A 321 11.36 -12.49 -15.55
C ASN A 321 12.24 -12.82 -14.34
N PHE A 322 12.27 -11.93 -13.32
CA PHE A 322 13.12 -12.10 -12.13
C PHE A 322 12.35 -12.37 -10.84
N SER A 323 11.02 -12.24 -10.82
CA SER A 323 10.18 -12.62 -9.69
C SER A 323 9.73 -14.08 -9.77
N LYS A 324 9.85 -14.83 -8.68
CA LYS A 324 9.39 -16.23 -8.61
C LYS A 324 7.88 -16.37 -8.79
N ASN A 325 7.11 -15.40 -8.27
CA ASN A 325 5.64 -15.38 -8.29
C ASN A 325 5.18 -14.05 -8.89
N TYR A 326 5.05 -14.01 -10.22
CA TYR A 326 4.57 -12.80 -10.90
C TYR A 326 3.05 -12.66 -10.75
N ASN A 327 2.62 -11.69 -9.92
CA ASN A 327 1.22 -11.29 -9.73
C ASN A 327 0.93 -9.88 -10.28
N GLY A 328 1.72 -9.43 -11.27
CA GLY A 328 1.70 -8.08 -11.79
C GLY A 328 2.78 -7.18 -11.19
N VAL A 329 2.91 -5.98 -11.74
CA VAL A 329 3.84 -4.97 -11.21
C VAL A 329 3.22 -4.31 -9.99
N PRO A 330 3.91 -4.25 -8.84
CA PRO A 330 3.40 -3.53 -7.67
C PRO A 330 3.03 -2.08 -7.99
N PRO A 331 1.90 -1.54 -7.48
CA PRO A 331 1.45 -0.18 -7.77
C PRO A 331 2.51 0.90 -7.49
N VAL A 332 3.30 0.72 -6.44
CA VAL A 332 4.39 1.63 -6.09
C VAL A 332 5.42 1.76 -7.22
N LEU A 333 5.77 0.64 -7.89
CA LEU A 333 6.69 0.65 -9.03
C LEU A 333 6.03 1.22 -10.31
N GLN A 334 4.73 0.99 -10.50
CA GLN A 334 3.99 1.57 -11.62
C GLN A 334 3.95 3.10 -11.55
N HIS A 335 3.79 3.65 -10.34
CA HIS A 335 3.73 5.09 -10.12
C HIS A 335 5.07 5.81 -10.32
N LEU A 336 6.20 5.08 -10.39
CA LEU A 336 7.50 5.67 -10.70
C LEU A 336 7.58 6.20 -12.13
N GLY A 337 6.74 5.68 -13.03
CA GLY A 337 6.82 5.98 -14.46
C GLY A 337 8.08 5.43 -15.09
N THR A 338 8.85 6.25 -15.77
CA THR A 338 10.17 5.88 -16.29
C THR A 338 11.19 5.85 -15.15
N VAL A 339 12.08 4.88 -15.16
CA VAL A 339 13.18 4.75 -14.20
C VAL A 339 14.50 4.74 -14.95
N SER A 340 15.43 5.58 -14.56
CA SER A 340 16.80 5.53 -15.04
C SER A 340 17.81 5.57 -13.89
N PHE A 341 18.84 4.74 -13.97
CA PHE A 341 19.93 4.70 -13.02
C PHE A 341 21.26 5.03 -13.70
N ARG A 342 22.04 5.83 -13.05
CA ARG A 342 23.43 6.15 -13.41
C ARG A 342 24.31 6.05 -12.17
N GLY A 343 25.35 5.24 -12.24
CA GLY A 343 26.22 5.04 -11.09
C GLY A 343 27.03 3.76 -11.18
N GLU A 344 27.58 3.38 -10.06
CA GLU A 344 28.44 2.20 -9.90
C GLU A 344 27.67 1.08 -9.19
N VAL A 345 27.93 -0.14 -9.63
CA VAL A 345 27.49 -1.37 -9.01
C VAL A 345 28.71 -2.25 -8.80
N SER A 346 28.97 -2.66 -7.57
CA SER A 346 30.13 -3.48 -7.26
C SER A 346 29.82 -4.49 -6.17
N GLY A 347 30.54 -5.62 -6.19
CA GLY A 347 30.43 -6.64 -5.18
C GLY A 347 30.21 -8.05 -5.73
N TYR A 348 29.92 -8.98 -4.83
CA TYR A 348 29.55 -10.34 -5.17
C TYR A 348 28.06 -10.38 -5.56
N PHE A 349 27.64 -11.35 -6.36
CA PHE A 349 26.21 -11.48 -6.72
C PHE A 349 25.29 -11.67 -5.52
N THR A 350 25.83 -12.11 -4.38
CA THR A 350 25.13 -12.24 -3.10
C THR A 350 25.20 -10.98 -2.25
N ASP A 351 26.14 -10.06 -2.53
CA ASP A 351 26.45 -8.86 -1.77
C ASP A 351 26.84 -7.71 -2.72
N LEU A 352 25.87 -6.98 -3.23
CA LEU A 352 26.07 -5.88 -4.16
C LEU A 352 26.01 -4.53 -3.45
N VAL A 353 26.91 -3.64 -3.79
CA VAL A 353 26.86 -2.22 -3.40
C VAL A 353 26.50 -1.40 -4.63
N THR A 354 25.55 -0.49 -4.48
CA THR A 354 25.12 0.42 -5.52
C THR A 354 25.33 1.86 -5.07
N TYR A 355 26.11 2.61 -5.81
CA TYR A 355 26.35 4.02 -5.59
C TYR A 355 25.94 4.81 -6.84
N GLY A 356 24.90 5.68 -6.72
CA GLY A 356 24.46 6.40 -7.91
C GLY A 356 23.16 7.18 -7.73
N GLN A 357 22.59 7.52 -8.87
CA GLN A 357 21.38 8.31 -8.97
C GLN A 357 20.30 7.56 -9.74
N VAL A 358 19.14 7.38 -9.11
CA VAL A 358 17.90 6.89 -9.72
C VAL A 358 17.05 8.11 -10.07
N ARG A 359 16.70 8.30 -11.33
CA ARG A 359 15.76 9.32 -11.80
C ARG A 359 14.45 8.64 -12.20
N THR A 360 13.36 9.22 -11.81
CA THR A 360 12.00 8.76 -12.13
C THR A 360 11.15 9.94 -12.59
N ASP A 361 9.94 9.69 -13.10
CA ASP A 361 9.01 10.76 -13.47
C ASP A 361 8.50 11.56 -12.26
N ILE A 362 8.66 11.02 -11.05
CA ILE A 362 8.22 11.63 -9.81
C ILE A 362 9.36 12.16 -8.93
N GLY A 363 10.59 12.15 -9.44
CA GLY A 363 11.74 12.73 -8.76
C GLY A 363 13.02 11.91 -8.86
N THR A 364 14.04 12.38 -8.16
CA THR A 364 15.38 11.79 -8.19
C THR A 364 15.80 11.34 -6.81
N ILE A 365 16.35 10.12 -6.72
CA ILE A 365 16.88 9.51 -5.51
C ILE A 365 18.37 9.25 -5.69
N GLN A 366 19.18 9.66 -4.75
CA GLN A 366 20.59 9.27 -4.63
C GLN A 366 20.68 8.07 -3.70
N THR A 367 21.42 7.06 -4.10
CA THR A 367 21.59 5.80 -3.35
C THR A 367 23.07 5.52 -3.09
N ASP A 368 23.35 5.07 -1.89
CA ASP A 368 24.61 4.45 -1.49
C ASP A 368 24.20 3.25 -0.60
N VAL A 369 23.84 2.15 -1.27
CA VAL A 369 23.13 1.04 -0.61
C VAL A 369 23.83 -0.27 -0.92
N LYS A 370 24.07 -1.06 0.12
CA LYS A 370 24.46 -2.46 0.06
C LYS A 370 23.21 -3.34 0.04
N LEU A 371 23.16 -4.27 -0.90
CA LEU A 371 22.13 -5.31 -1.03
C LEU A 371 22.78 -6.64 -0.76
N SER A 372 22.28 -7.40 0.20
CA SER A 372 22.77 -8.73 0.54
C SER A 372 21.65 -9.76 0.39
N SER A 373 21.96 -10.91 -0.21
CA SER A 373 21.01 -11.99 -0.37
C SER A 373 21.65 -13.35 -0.15
N ASN A 374 20.90 -14.27 0.46
CA ASN A 374 21.27 -15.68 0.56
C ASN A 374 20.06 -16.53 0.15
N LYS A 375 20.11 -17.07 -1.06
CA LYS A 375 18.99 -17.80 -1.66
C LYS A 375 18.65 -19.09 -0.91
N ASP A 376 19.65 -19.78 -0.36
CA ASP A 376 19.46 -21.07 0.34
C ASP A 376 18.75 -20.87 1.68
N LYS A 377 19.02 -19.73 2.33
CA LYS A 377 18.40 -19.35 3.61
C LYS A 377 17.16 -18.48 3.44
N GLY A 378 16.81 -18.08 2.20
CA GLY A 378 15.74 -17.12 1.94
C GLY A 378 15.96 -15.77 2.62
N TYR A 379 17.21 -15.37 2.80
CA TYR A 379 17.60 -14.15 3.48
C TYR A 379 17.81 -13.01 2.48
N PHE A 380 17.29 -11.85 2.82
CA PHE A 380 17.48 -10.60 2.07
C PHE A 380 17.73 -9.44 3.04
N ALA A 381 18.73 -8.62 2.74
CA ALA A 381 19.02 -7.41 3.51
C ALA A 381 19.44 -6.26 2.59
N TYR A 382 19.14 -5.05 3.02
CA TYR A 382 19.65 -3.83 2.41
C TYR A 382 20.05 -2.83 3.50
N SER A 383 21.16 -2.14 3.29
CA SER A 383 21.65 -1.14 4.23
C SER A 383 22.39 -0.04 3.50
N GLY A 384 22.24 1.22 3.93
CA GLY A 384 22.96 2.34 3.39
C GLY A 384 22.16 3.65 3.39
N ALA A 385 22.70 4.66 2.72
CA ALA A 385 22.14 6.00 2.66
C ALA A 385 21.24 6.19 1.43
N VAL A 386 20.10 6.81 1.64
CA VAL A 386 19.15 7.21 0.60
C VAL A 386 18.83 8.69 0.77
N LYS A 387 19.00 9.48 -0.29
CA LYS A 387 18.74 10.93 -0.30
C LYS A 387 17.82 11.31 -1.44
N THR A 388 16.93 12.25 -1.18
CA THR A 388 16.13 12.85 -2.25
C THR A 388 15.83 14.32 -1.96
N LYS A 389 15.50 15.05 -3.02
CA LYS A 389 15.02 16.42 -2.94
C LYS A 389 13.74 16.55 -3.76
N GLU A 390 12.69 17.08 -3.12
CA GLU A 390 11.37 17.30 -3.74
C GLU A 390 10.78 16.09 -4.49
N PHE A 391 10.93 14.90 -3.92
CA PHE A 391 10.38 13.67 -4.48
C PHE A 391 8.87 13.59 -4.23
N GLU A 392 8.08 13.31 -5.25
CA GLU A 392 6.61 13.25 -5.22
C GLU A 392 6.09 12.00 -4.50
N LEU A 393 6.31 11.93 -3.18
CA LEU A 393 5.95 10.78 -2.36
C LEU A 393 4.46 10.42 -2.43
N GLY A 394 3.61 11.44 -2.49
CA GLY A 394 2.16 11.27 -2.62
C GLY A 394 1.75 10.53 -3.90
N LYS A 395 2.40 10.84 -5.02
CA LYS A 395 2.19 10.11 -6.28
C LYS A 395 2.64 8.67 -6.18
N MET A 396 3.82 8.42 -5.59
CA MET A 396 4.34 7.06 -5.40
C MET A 396 3.39 6.18 -4.60
N LEU A 397 2.83 6.71 -3.51
CA LEU A 397 1.95 5.99 -2.59
C LEU A 397 0.46 6.06 -2.98
N GLY A 398 0.09 6.83 -4.01
CA GLY A 398 -1.30 7.07 -4.37
C GLY A 398 -2.11 7.84 -3.33
N ASN A 399 -1.44 8.62 -2.47
CA ASN A 399 -2.07 9.39 -1.40
C ASN A 399 -2.13 10.88 -1.74
N LYS A 400 -3.34 11.41 -1.94
CA LYS A 400 -3.57 12.80 -2.34
C LYS A 400 -3.24 13.84 -1.25
N LYS A 401 -3.16 13.43 0.02
CA LYS A 401 -2.80 14.33 1.13
C LYS A 401 -1.29 14.50 1.27
N LEU A 402 -0.52 13.56 0.76
CA LEU A 402 0.94 13.64 0.71
C LEU A 402 1.38 14.35 -0.57
N GLY A 403 2.35 15.23 -0.46
CA GLY A 403 2.99 15.89 -1.59
C GLY A 403 4.44 15.47 -1.74
N LYS A 404 5.32 16.46 -1.85
CA LYS A 404 6.75 16.28 -2.00
C LYS A 404 7.43 15.97 -0.68
N VAL A 405 8.58 15.28 -0.77
CA VAL A 405 9.45 15.00 0.38
C VAL A 405 10.91 15.25 0.03
N THR A 406 11.64 15.81 0.97
CA THR A 406 13.10 15.97 0.94
C THR A 406 13.69 15.30 2.15
N PHE A 407 14.54 14.28 1.95
CA PHE A 407 15.16 13.58 3.07
C PHE A 407 16.60 13.12 2.82
N ASN A 408 17.29 12.83 3.91
CA ASN A 408 18.55 12.12 3.96
C ASN A 408 18.46 11.09 5.08
N LEU A 409 18.30 9.80 4.72
CA LEU A 409 18.06 8.72 5.65
C LEU A 409 19.06 7.59 5.45
N ASP A 410 19.56 7.07 6.55
CA ASP A 410 20.21 5.77 6.62
C ASP A 410 19.12 4.72 6.82
N VAL A 411 19.12 3.72 5.98
CA VAL A 411 18.14 2.63 5.97
C VAL A 411 18.87 1.31 6.20
N ASN A 412 18.37 0.51 7.13
CA ASN A 412 18.87 -0.83 7.35
C ASN A 412 17.72 -1.80 7.54
N SER A 413 17.64 -2.79 6.70
CA SER A 413 16.58 -3.79 6.76
C SER A 413 17.14 -5.18 6.51
N SER A 414 16.60 -6.15 7.22
CA SER A 414 16.85 -7.56 6.97
C SER A 414 15.59 -8.39 7.22
N HIS A 415 15.36 -9.40 6.41
CA HIS A 415 14.25 -10.31 6.60
C HIS A 415 14.52 -11.68 5.95
N TYR A 416 13.82 -12.69 6.43
CA TYR A 416 13.72 -13.98 5.80
C TYR A 416 12.42 -14.07 4.99
N GLU A 417 12.37 -14.91 3.96
CA GLU A 417 11.27 -15.02 2.99
C GLU A 417 9.88 -15.18 3.66
N ASN A 418 9.80 -15.77 4.85
CA ASN A 418 8.55 -15.98 5.60
C ASN A 418 8.35 -14.99 6.77
N GLN A 419 9.13 -13.92 6.82
CA GLN A 419 9.05 -12.91 7.88
C GLN A 419 8.72 -11.54 7.27
N TYR A 420 8.00 -10.73 8.05
CA TYR A 420 7.81 -9.33 7.67
C TYR A 420 9.14 -8.57 7.79
N PRO A 421 9.47 -7.72 6.82
CA PRO A 421 10.68 -6.91 6.89
C PRO A 421 10.64 -5.96 8.08
N SER A 422 11.76 -5.89 8.78
CA SER A 422 12.06 -4.84 9.75
C SER A 422 12.97 -3.82 9.08
N VAL A 423 12.64 -2.55 9.22
CA VAL A 423 13.38 -1.43 8.60
C VAL A 423 13.79 -0.45 9.68
N LEU A 424 15.09 -0.38 9.96
CA LEU A 424 15.68 0.69 10.76
C LEU A 424 15.83 1.94 9.89
N LEU A 425 15.31 3.05 10.36
CA LEU A 425 15.36 4.35 9.72
C LEU A 425 16.04 5.33 10.65
N LYS A 426 17.08 6.00 10.15
CA LYS A 426 17.79 7.04 10.91
C LYS A 426 18.14 8.20 10.00
N GLY A 427 17.83 9.41 10.39
CA GLY A 427 18.23 10.60 9.67
C GLY A 427 17.22 11.73 9.72
N LEU A 428 17.29 12.60 8.72
CA LEU A 428 16.53 13.83 8.64
C LEU A 428 15.61 13.82 7.42
N VAL A 429 14.33 14.04 7.65
CA VAL A 429 13.37 14.52 6.65
C VAL A 429 13.36 16.03 6.75
N ALA A 430 14.04 16.68 5.81
CA ALA A 430 14.19 18.15 5.81
C ALA A 430 12.85 18.82 5.56
N SER A 431 12.02 18.25 4.69
CA SER A 431 10.65 18.73 4.47
C SER A 431 9.74 17.62 3.94
N ILE A 432 8.46 17.70 4.28
CA ILE A 432 7.39 16.85 3.74
C ILE A 432 6.09 17.63 3.65
N ASP A 433 5.48 17.64 2.47
CA ASP A 433 4.16 18.22 2.26
C ASP A 433 3.07 17.25 2.72
N TYR A 434 2.19 17.71 3.61
CA TYR A 434 1.01 16.96 4.05
C TYR A 434 -0.17 17.90 4.25
N SER A 435 -1.33 17.63 3.62
CA SER A 435 -2.56 18.42 3.71
C SER A 435 -2.33 19.93 3.46
N ASP A 436 -1.59 20.25 2.38
CA ASP A 436 -1.25 21.62 1.95
C ASP A 436 -0.36 22.41 2.92
N TYR A 437 0.32 21.74 3.85
CA TYR A 437 1.33 22.30 4.73
C TYR A 437 2.67 21.60 4.50
N ASN A 438 3.77 22.39 4.50
CA ASN A 438 5.14 21.88 4.39
C ASN A 438 5.74 21.75 5.79
N TYR A 439 5.77 20.53 6.34
CA TYR A 439 6.44 20.22 7.61
C TYR A 439 7.94 20.15 7.41
N GLU A 440 8.68 20.76 8.31
CA GLU A 440 10.14 20.86 8.23
C GLU A 440 10.85 20.18 9.41
N ASN A 441 12.11 19.80 9.20
CA ASN A 441 13.03 19.31 10.23
C ASN A 441 12.50 18.12 11.07
N ILE A 442 12.08 17.05 10.40
CA ILE A 442 11.67 15.83 11.08
C ILE A 442 12.85 14.87 11.18
N THR A 443 13.29 14.58 12.40
CA THR A 443 14.31 13.56 12.66
C THR A 443 13.66 12.23 13.02
N LEU A 444 14.18 11.17 12.44
CA LEU A 444 13.75 9.79 12.66
C LEU A 444 14.93 8.97 13.21
N ASP A 445 14.70 8.18 14.25
CA ASP A 445 15.65 7.19 14.76
C ASP A 445 14.84 6.02 15.36
N GLY A 446 14.59 4.99 14.57
CA GLY A 446 13.75 3.89 15.02
C GLY A 446 13.54 2.80 13.98
N GLU A 447 12.81 1.79 14.40
CA GLU A 447 12.46 0.59 13.63
C GLU A 447 10.99 0.64 13.21
N TYR A 448 10.75 0.40 11.93
CA TYR A 448 9.43 0.16 11.37
C TYR A 448 9.25 -1.34 11.08
N LYS A 449 8.24 -1.98 11.64
CA LYS A 449 7.94 -3.39 11.45
C LYS A 449 6.45 -3.65 11.51
N GLN A 450 5.89 -4.38 10.54
CA GLN A 450 4.47 -4.80 10.51
C GLN A 450 3.47 -3.66 10.78
N GLY A 451 3.71 -2.46 10.22
CA GLY A 451 2.85 -1.31 10.44
C GLY A 451 2.99 -0.63 11.81
N GLY A 452 3.97 -1.06 12.60
CA GLY A 452 4.36 -0.44 13.85
C GLY A 452 5.69 0.30 13.72
N PHE A 453 5.85 1.36 14.50
CA PHE A 453 7.09 2.11 14.65
C PHE A 453 7.53 2.08 16.11
N THR A 454 8.80 1.81 16.33
CA THR A 454 9.45 1.87 17.66
C THR A 454 10.69 2.73 17.56
N GLY A 455 10.76 3.81 18.32
CA GLY A 455 11.92 4.70 18.30
C GLY A 455 11.53 6.15 18.62
N LYS A 456 12.38 7.07 18.15
CA LYS A 456 12.19 8.51 18.35
C LYS A 456 11.83 9.20 17.03
N ILE A 457 10.78 10.00 17.08
CA ILE A 457 10.41 10.97 16.04
C ILE A 457 10.47 12.35 16.68
N ALA A 458 11.17 13.29 16.04
CA ALA A 458 11.16 14.68 16.48
C ALA A 458 10.90 15.60 15.30
N LEU A 459 9.91 16.46 15.43
CA LEU A 459 9.57 17.55 14.54
C LEU A 459 10.04 18.85 15.18
N ASP A 460 10.75 19.69 14.45
CA ASP A 460 11.15 21.02 14.87
C ASP A 460 10.73 22.04 13.79
N ASP A 461 9.44 22.35 13.81
CA ASP A 461 8.79 23.23 12.83
C ASP A 461 8.58 24.62 13.41
N THR A 462 8.47 25.64 12.57
CA THR A 462 8.20 27.04 12.98
C THR A 462 6.85 27.19 13.72
N ASN A 463 5.91 26.29 13.47
CA ASN A 463 4.58 26.25 14.09
C ASN A 463 4.44 25.23 15.21
N GLY A 464 5.56 24.73 15.74
CA GLY A 464 5.58 23.86 16.90
C GLY A 464 6.58 22.75 16.84
N SER A 465 6.99 22.26 18.00
CA SER A 465 7.88 21.11 18.10
C SER A 465 7.16 19.91 18.73
N VAL A 466 7.54 18.72 18.28
CA VAL A 466 7.02 17.45 18.78
C VAL A 466 8.18 16.47 18.96
N ILE A 467 8.31 15.90 20.12
CA ILE A 467 9.23 14.79 20.36
C ILE A 467 8.40 13.61 20.84
N LEU A 468 8.40 12.53 20.09
CA LEU A 468 7.75 11.28 20.43
C LEU A 468 8.83 10.20 20.56
N ASN A 469 8.79 9.44 21.66
CA ASN A 469 9.67 8.32 21.89
C ASN A 469 8.89 7.13 22.44
N GLY A 470 8.97 6.00 21.77
CA GLY A 470 8.26 4.79 22.17
C GLY A 470 7.80 3.95 21.00
N THR A 471 6.72 3.20 21.22
CA THR A 471 6.14 2.25 20.25
C THR A 471 4.71 2.63 19.91
N ILE A 472 4.41 2.69 18.63
CA ILE A 472 3.05 2.80 18.07
C ILE A 472 2.88 1.70 17.03
N ASN A 473 1.91 0.81 17.23
CA ASN A 473 1.57 -0.23 16.25
C ASN A 473 0.07 -0.25 16.01
N THR A 474 -0.34 0.20 14.81
CA THR A 474 -1.75 0.28 14.40
C THR A 474 -2.19 -0.85 13.48
N ALA A 475 -1.26 -1.64 12.97
CA ALA A 475 -1.56 -2.74 12.05
C ALA A 475 -1.73 -4.10 12.75
N SER A 476 -1.41 -4.21 14.04
CA SER A 476 -1.70 -5.39 14.82
C SER A 476 -3.22 -5.57 15.00
N ARG A 477 -3.69 -6.81 15.21
CA ARG A 477 -5.10 -7.10 15.49
C ARG A 477 -5.66 -6.27 16.66
N VAL A 478 -4.82 -5.99 17.63
CA VAL A 478 -5.10 -5.05 18.72
C VAL A 478 -4.00 -3.99 18.67
N PRO A 479 -4.31 -2.75 18.28
CA PRO A 479 -3.34 -1.67 18.27
C PRO A 479 -2.69 -1.45 19.64
N THR A 480 -1.41 -1.14 19.65
CA THR A 480 -0.62 -0.91 20.88
C THR A 480 0.06 0.45 20.82
N PHE A 481 0.04 1.14 21.93
CA PHE A 481 0.58 2.48 22.12
C PHE A 481 1.37 2.54 23.42
N ASN A 482 2.68 2.60 23.34
CA ASN A 482 3.55 2.79 24.49
C ASN A 482 4.56 3.86 24.13
N PHE A 483 4.26 5.11 24.45
CA PHE A 483 5.11 6.23 24.08
C PHE A 483 5.08 7.36 25.12
N GLN A 484 6.11 8.18 25.05
CA GLN A 484 6.16 9.49 25.68
C GLN A 484 6.22 10.56 24.57
N ALA A 485 5.40 11.59 24.70
CA ALA A 485 5.40 12.70 23.76
C ALA A 485 5.53 14.03 24.51
N SER A 486 6.38 14.90 23.98
CA SER A 486 6.49 16.30 24.38
C SER A 486 6.18 17.16 23.18
N ILE A 487 5.16 17.95 23.28
CA ILE A 487 4.69 18.89 22.27
C ILE A 487 4.87 20.27 22.85
N ASP A 488 5.48 21.20 22.11
CA ASP A 488 5.68 22.58 22.56
C ASP A 488 5.30 23.58 21.49
N LYS A 489 4.55 24.60 21.90
CA LYS A 489 4.07 25.73 21.08
C LYS A 489 3.40 25.30 19.77
N PHE A 490 2.69 24.20 19.80
CA PHE A 490 2.07 23.57 18.64
C PHE A 490 0.82 24.33 18.21
N ARG A 491 0.80 24.81 16.97
CA ARG A 491 -0.29 25.60 16.37
C ARG A 491 -1.08 24.76 15.38
N PRO A 492 -2.12 24.03 15.80
CA PRO A 492 -2.79 23.04 14.94
C PRO A 492 -3.47 23.63 13.71
N HIS A 493 -3.98 24.86 13.79
CA HIS A 493 -4.56 25.59 12.65
C HIS A 493 -3.48 25.99 11.64
N ALA A 494 -2.37 26.57 12.08
CA ALA A 494 -1.26 26.96 11.22
C ALA A 494 -0.61 25.74 10.54
N LEU A 495 -0.62 24.58 11.19
CA LEU A 495 -0.15 23.29 10.66
C LEU A 495 -1.17 22.57 9.76
N HIS A 496 -2.31 23.20 9.45
CA HIS A 496 -3.41 22.65 8.63
C HIS A 496 -4.00 21.33 9.14
N LEU A 497 -3.90 21.07 10.45
CA LEU A 497 -4.46 19.86 11.06
C LEU A 497 -5.94 20.00 11.41
N THR A 498 -6.40 21.21 11.63
CA THR A 498 -7.80 21.54 11.94
C THR A 498 -8.17 22.94 11.46
N PRO A 499 -9.41 23.19 11.02
CA PRO A 499 -9.90 24.56 10.74
C PRO A 499 -10.17 25.38 11.99
N ASN A 500 -10.21 24.74 13.17
CA ASN A 500 -10.46 25.39 14.46
C ASN A 500 -9.12 25.79 15.11
N TYR A 501 -9.22 26.54 16.22
CA TYR A 501 -8.07 26.96 17.04
C TYR A 501 -7.12 27.93 16.34
N GLU A 502 -7.68 28.88 15.61
CA GLU A 502 -6.93 30.01 15.05
C GLU A 502 -6.17 30.74 16.18
N ASP A 503 -4.93 31.14 15.94
CA ASP A 503 -4.03 31.77 16.91
C ASP A 503 -3.89 31.05 18.27
N THR A 504 -4.04 29.74 18.29
CA THR A 504 -3.94 28.93 19.52
C THR A 504 -2.63 28.14 19.53
N GLU A 505 -1.93 28.17 20.66
CA GLU A 505 -0.74 27.38 20.94
C GLU A 505 -1.05 26.29 21.99
N ILE A 506 -0.61 25.08 21.72
CA ILE A 506 -0.79 23.93 22.63
C ILE A 506 0.60 23.39 23.00
N SER A 507 0.87 23.29 24.30
CA SER A 507 2.03 22.57 24.79
C SER A 507 1.57 21.47 25.73
N VAL A 508 2.04 20.22 25.53
CA VAL A 508 1.60 19.09 26.33
C VAL A 508 2.70 18.04 26.48
N LYS A 509 2.80 17.45 27.67
CA LYS A 509 3.63 16.27 27.95
C LYS A 509 2.73 15.10 28.28
N VAL A 510 2.84 14.04 27.48
CA VAL A 510 1.98 12.86 27.55
C VAL A 510 2.83 11.61 27.69
N LYS A 511 2.39 10.71 28.58
CA LYS A 511 2.84 9.31 28.64
C LYS A 511 1.62 8.43 28.39
N ALA A 512 1.71 7.58 27.41
CA ALA A 512 0.65 6.67 27.02
C ALA A 512 1.17 5.23 27.06
N ASP A 513 0.42 4.36 27.72
CA ASP A 513 0.67 2.92 27.73
C ASP A 513 -0.68 2.21 27.70
N PHE A 514 -1.18 1.94 26.50
CA PHE A 514 -2.47 1.30 26.32
C PHE A 514 -2.54 0.47 25.05
N THR A 515 -3.52 -0.40 25.01
CA THR A 515 -3.92 -1.19 23.85
C THR A 515 -5.36 -0.88 23.47
N GLY A 516 -5.73 -1.09 22.20
CA GLY A 516 -7.07 -0.89 21.66
C GLY A 516 -7.13 0.09 20.50
N GLY A 517 -8.00 -0.18 19.54
CA GLY A 517 -8.18 0.63 18.33
C GLY A 517 -9.23 1.75 18.46
N SER A 518 -9.91 1.82 19.59
CA SER A 518 -10.96 2.81 19.87
C SER A 518 -11.04 3.09 21.37
N ILE A 519 -11.73 4.15 21.75
CA ILE A 519 -12.01 4.50 23.17
C ILE A 519 -12.73 3.35 23.87
N ASP A 520 -13.62 2.64 23.18
CA ASP A 520 -14.36 1.50 23.74
C ASP A 520 -13.48 0.26 24.01
N GLU A 521 -12.36 0.17 23.30
CA GLU A 521 -11.43 -0.97 23.39
C GLU A 521 -10.17 -0.64 24.18
N MET A 522 -10.01 0.60 24.58
CA MET A 522 -8.84 1.05 25.32
C MET A 522 -8.65 0.22 26.59
N ASN A 523 -7.41 -0.27 26.78
CA ASN A 523 -7.01 -0.95 28.00
C ASN A 523 -5.58 -0.51 28.36
N GLY A 524 -5.41 0.24 29.43
CA GLY A 524 -4.16 0.83 29.87
C GLY A 524 -4.32 2.26 30.39
N GLU A 525 -3.27 3.05 30.33
CA GLU A 525 -3.22 4.37 30.94
C GLU A 525 -2.72 5.46 29.99
N ILE A 526 -3.26 6.66 30.14
CA ILE A 526 -2.76 7.91 29.56
C ILE A 526 -2.54 8.90 30.70
N ASN A 527 -1.31 9.41 30.83
CA ASN A 527 -0.95 10.43 31.78
C ASN A 527 -0.52 11.70 31.04
N ILE A 528 -1.20 12.80 31.27
CA ILE A 528 -0.82 14.13 30.81
C ILE A 528 -0.20 14.84 31.99
N ASP A 529 1.14 14.95 31.98
CA ASP A 529 1.88 15.56 33.09
C ASP A 529 1.72 17.08 33.13
N SER A 530 1.58 17.71 31.95
CA SER A 530 1.31 19.14 31.83
C SER A 530 0.63 19.44 30.51
N LEU A 531 -0.34 20.35 30.53
CA LEU A 531 -0.98 20.90 29.34
C LEU A 531 -1.09 22.41 29.49
N SER A 532 -0.60 23.15 28.53
CA SER A 532 -0.84 24.58 28.33
C SER A 532 -1.65 24.78 27.05
N PHE A 533 -2.74 25.49 27.15
CA PHE A 533 -3.57 25.87 26.01
C PHE A 533 -3.67 27.42 26.04
N ALA A 534 -2.95 28.06 25.12
CA ALA A 534 -2.89 29.51 25.01
C ALA A 534 -3.70 29.96 23.80
N ALA A 535 -4.78 30.68 24.05
CA ALA A 535 -5.60 31.38 23.07
C ALA A 535 -5.36 32.91 23.18
N PRO A 536 -5.74 33.75 22.20
CA PRO A 536 -5.38 35.18 22.14
C PRO A 536 -5.69 35.97 23.41
N GLU A 537 -6.78 35.65 24.09
CA GLU A 537 -7.22 36.39 25.28
C GLU A 537 -7.06 35.63 26.60
N THR A 538 -6.74 34.32 26.54
CA THR A 538 -6.73 33.44 27.72
C THR A 538 -5.70 32.34 27.63
N GLN A 539 -5.10 32.01 28.75
CA GLN A 539 -4.19 30.88 28.87
C GLN A 539 -4.67 29.95 29.96
N TYR A 540 -4.77 28.68 29.65
CA TYR A 540 -5.20 27.64 30.57
C TYR A 540 -4.04 26.66 30.81
N PHE A 541 -3.94 26.23 32.06
CA PHE A 541 -2.94 25.25 32.47
C PHE A 541 -3.64 24.07 33.14
N LEU A 542 -3.12 22.89 32.85
CA LEU A 542 -3.48 21.65 33.51
C LEU A 542 -2.17 20.96 33.96
N ASP A 543 -2.06 20.69 35.24
CA ASP A 543 -0.83 20.12 35.80
C ASP A 543 -0.84 18.60 35.76
N ASN A 544 -1.99 17.97 35.82
CA ASN A 544 -2.10 16.52 35.85
C ASN A 544 -3.48 16.05 35.36
N LEU A 545 -3.45 15.12 34.39
CA LEU A 545 -4.65 14.35 34.00
C LEU A 545 -4.24 12.89 33.80
N LYS A 546 -4.77 12.01 34.63
CA LYS A 546 -4.62 10.57 34.50
C LYS A 546 -5.94 9.97 34.02
N ILE A 547 -5.89 9.22 32.93
CA ILE A 547 -6.99 8.40 32.41
C ILE A 547 -6.51 6.95 32.45
N SER A 548 -7.23 6.10 33.16
CA SER A 548 -6.95 4.67 33.27
C SER A 548 -8.19 3.91 32.84
N ALA A 549 -8.05 3.06 31.83
CA ALA A 549 -9.09 2.17 31.35
C ALA A 549 -8.62 0.73 31.54
N ILE A 550 -9.27 -0.01 32.43
CA ILE A 550 -8.91 -1.40 32.74
C ILE A 550 -10.06 -2.30 32.36
N ARG A 551 -9.77 -3.33 31.63
CA ARG A 551 -10.71 -4.41 31.33
C ARG A 551 -10.46 -5.57 32.31
N GLU A 552 -11.33 -5.73 33.32
CA GLU A 552 -11.23 -6.79 34.34
C GLU A 552 -11.72 -8.13 33.80
N SER A 553 -12.73 -8.10 32.91
CA SER A 553 -13.26 -9.28 32.19
C SER A 553 -13.88 -8.85 30.86
N GLU A 554 -14.44 -9.79 30.05
CA GLU A 554 -15.12 -9.47 28.80
C GLU A 554 -16.23 -8.42 28.97
N ASN A 555 -16.95 -8.46 30.11
CA ASN A 555 -18.12 -7.64 30.40
C ASN A 555 -17.91 -6.68 31.59
N GLN A 556 -16.67 -6.45 32.00
CA GLN A 556 -16.37 -5.50 33.08
C GLN A 556 -15.18 -4.63 32.73
N LYS A 557 -15.47 -3.37 32.54
CA LYS A 557 -14.51 -2.31 32.27
C LYS A 557 -14.58 -1.27 33.40
N ARG A 558 -13.46 -0.70 33.72
CA ARG A 558 -13.36 0.45 34.61
C ARG A 558 -12.60 1.56 33.95
N LEU A 559 -13.25 2.70 33.70
CA LEU A 559 -12.60 3.94 33.34
C LEU A 559 -12.47 4.80 34.59
N THR A 560 -11.27 5.27 34.86
CA THR A 560 -11.01 6.24 35.94
C THR A 560 -10.38 7.48 35.33
N ILE A 561 -10.88 8.64 35.72
CA ILE A 561 -10.33 9.94 35.35
C ILE A 561 -9.95 10.67 36.62
N GLN A 562 -8.72 11.18 36.67
CA GLN A 562 -8.20 11.92 37.83
C GLN A 562 -7.48 13.17 37.31
N SER A 563 -8.01 14.32 37.69
CA SER A 563 -7.38 15.62 37.43
C SER A 563 -7.87 16.65 38.48
N ASN A 564 -7.31 17.85 38.41
CA ASN A 564 -7.73 18.96 39.27
C ASN A 564 -9.11 19.56 38.88
N PHE A 565 -9.60 19.27 37.67
CA PHE A 565 -10.88 19.77 37.16
C PHE A 565 -11.98 18.70 37.09
N LEU A 566 -11.63 17.43 37.00
CA LEU A 566 -12.57 16.31 36.85
C LEU A 566 -11.99 15.05 37.50
N GLN A 567 -12.76 14.43 38.40
CA GLN A 567 -12.46 13.13 38.99
C GLN A 567 -13.68 12.22 38.85
N GLY A 568 -13.49 10.97 38.63
CA GLY A 568 -14.59 10.03 38.61
C GLY A 568 -14.28 8.70 37.97
N SER A 569 -15.27 7.83 38.01
CA SER A 569 -15.20 6.50 37.40
C SER A 569 -16.47 6.11 36.67
N ILE A 570 -16.30 5.24 35.69
CA ILE A 570 -17.36 4.51 34.99
C ILE A 570 -17.00 3.04 35.09
N GLU A 571 -17.89 2.23 35.67
CA GLU A 571 -17.65 0.81 35.91
C GLU A 571 -18.81 -0.04 35.38
N GLY A 572 -18.49 -1.09 34.63
CA GLY A 572 -19.45 -2.00 34.05
C GLY A 572 -19.18 -2.31 32.57
N ASP A 573 -20.18 -2.79 31.90
CA ASP A 573 -20.14 -2.99 30.43
C ASP A 573 -20.75 -1.77 29.75
N TYR A 574 -19.96 -1.08 28.96
CA TYR A 574 -20.38 0.12 28.25
C TYR A 574 -19.64 0.28 26.92
N SER A 575 -20.32 0.93 25.99
CA SER A 575 -19.73 1.37 24.72
C SER A 575 -20.21 2.79 24.43
N TYR A 576 -19.27 3.72 24.34
CA TYR A 576 -19.55 5.12 23.97
C TYR A 576 -20.25 5.21 22.61
N ARG A 577 -19.96 4.30 21.71
CA ARG A 577 -20.56 4.24 20.37
C ARG A 577 -22.04 3.86 20.42
N THR A 578 -22.45 2.95 21.30
CA THR A 578 -23.83 2.46 21.38
C THR A 578 -24.67 3.19 22.43
N LEU A 579 -24.04 3.92 23.36
CA LEU A 579 -24.73 4.62 24.44
C LEU A 579 -25.85 5.58 23.97
N PRO A 580 -25.67 6.41 22.92
CA PRO A 580 -26.75 7.26 22.43
C PRO A 580 -27.97 6.45 21.95
N ALA A 581 -27.73 5.31 21.28
CA ALA A 581 -28.80 4.41 20.85
C ALA A 581 -29.51 3.77 22.04
N SER A 582 -28.75 3.35 23.07
CA SER A 582 -29.30 2.82 24.31
C SER A 582 -30.26 3.81 24.99
N VAL A 583 -29.87 5.07 25.15
CA VAL A 583 -30.72 6.09 25.74
C VAL A 583 -32.02 6.27 24.93
N LEU A 584 -31.89 6.38 23.59
CA LEU A 584 -33.04 6.48 22.70
C LEU A 584 -33.95 5.24 22.76
N ASN A 585 -33.39 4.03 22.91
CA ASN A 585 -34.15 2.78 23.04
C ASN A 585 -35.00 2.79 24.34
N ILE A 586 -34.42 3.23 25.45
CA ILE A 586 -35.19 3.37 26.72
C ILE A 586 -36.29 4.41 26.56
N MET A 587 -35.99 5.59 26.01
CA MET A 587 -36.98 6.64 25.81
C MET A 587 -38.09 6.22 24.85
N ARG A 588 -37.78 5.45 23.82
CA ARG A 588 -38.76 4.94 22.85
C ARG A 588 -39.89 4.11 23.52
N ARG A 589 -39.58 3.42 24.59
CA ARG A 589 -40.60 2.69 25.35
C ARG A 589 -41.78 3.56 25.82
N TYR A 590 -41.46 4.84 26.14
CA TYR A 590 -42.44 5.80 26.69
C TYR A 590 -43.08 6.68 25.62
N ILE A 591 -42.32 7.03 24.59
CA ILE A 591 -42.73 7.94 23.51
C ILE A 591 -42.36 7.42 22.10
N PRO A 592 -42.86 6.21 21.71
CA PRO A 592 -42.50 5.57 20.45
C PRO A 592 -42.91 6.38 19.23
N ALA A 593 -43.95 7.18 19.29
CA ALA A 593 -44.37 8.05 18.19
C ALA A 593 -43.36 9.19 17.93
N LEU A 594 -42.69 9.68 18.97
CA LEU A 594 -41.67 10.73 18.83
C LEU A 594 -40.32 10.17 18.42
N ILE A 595 -39.89 9.06 19.03
CA ILE A 595 -38.59 8.41 18.82
C ILE A 595 -38.77 7.15 17.98
N LEU A 596 -38.49 7.26 16.70
CA LEU A 596 -38.63 6.15 15.76
C LEU A 596 -37.49 5.13 15.86
N PRO A 597 -37.75 3.86 15.53
CA PRO A 597 -36.69 2.86 15.44
C PRO A 597 -35.73 3.21 14.29
N ASP A 598 -34.45 2.95 14.50
CA ASP A 598 -33.45 3.06 13.48
C ASP A 598 -33.71 2.07 12.33
N LYS A 599 -33.35 2.44 11.10
CA LYS A 599 -33.49 1.56 9.92
C LYS A 599 -32.72 0.23 10.07
N LYS A 600 -31.65 0.23 10.85
CA LYS A 600 -30.90 -0.95 11.29
C LYS A 600 -30.83 -0.84 12.82
N PRO A 601 -31.53 -1.71 13.57
CA PRO A 601 -31.42 -1.75 15.03
C PRO A 601 -29.97 -1.98 15.43
N ILE A 602 -29.43 -1.11 16.26
CA ILE A 602 -28.12 -1.30 16.89
C ILE A 602 -28.41 -2.10 18.17
N GLU A 603 -27.84 -3.32 18.23
CA GLU A 603 -27.86 -4.08 19.48
C GLU A 603 -27.02 -3.33 20.52
N THR A 604 -27.57 -3.15 21.68
CA THR A 604 -26.96 -2.43 22.78
C THR A 604 -27.03 -3.27 24.05
N GLU A 605 -25.91 -3.34 24.78
CA GLU A 605 -25.78 -4.14 26.00
C GLU A 605 -25.15 -3.35 27.15
N ASN A 606 -25.37 -2.02 27.15
CA ASN A 606 -24.77 -1.17 28.17
C ASN A 606 -25.36 -1.47 29.57
N ASN A 607 -24.47 -1.76 30.51
CA ASN A 607 -24.81 -2.00 31.93
C ASN A 607 -23.68 -1.49 32.82
N PHE A 608 -23.78 -0.25 33.27
CA PHE A 608 -22.71 0.41 34.02
C PHE A 608 -23.26 1.39 35.04
N HIS A 609 -22.42 1.77 35.97
CA HIS A 609 -22.62 2.89 36.85
C HIS A 609 -21.47 3.88 36.73
N PHE A 610 -21.72 5.12 37.08
CA PHE A 610 -20.73 6.19 37.03
C PHE A 610 -20.91 7.17 38.16
N ASP A 611 -19.79 7.73 38.61
CA ASP A 611 -19.74 8.81 39.59
C ASP A 611 -18.65 9.81 39.18
N MET A 612 -19.06 11.06 38.91
CA MET A 612 -18.19 12.11 38.37
C MET A 612 -18.26 13.34 39.22
N HIS A 613 -17.13 13.83 39.67
CA HIS A 613 -16.91 15.05 40.42
C HIS A 613 -16.25 16.09 39.50
N ILE A 614 -16.94 17.16 39.23
CA ILE A 614 -16.51 18.23 38.32
C ILE A 614 -16.19 19.46 39.15
N TYR A 615 -14.97 19.97 39.07
CA TYR A 615 -14.51 21.12 39.83
C TYR A 615 -14.49 22.43 39.02
N ASN A 616 -13.90 22.37 37.81
CA ASN A 616 -13.85 23.49 36.88
C ASN A 616 -13.79 22.96 35.46
N THR A 617 -14.67 23.38 34.57
CA THR A 617 -14.67 22.95 33.16
C THR A 617 -14.24 24.05 32.21
N GLU A 618 -13.68 25.15 32.66
CA GLU A 618 -13.38 26.29 31.79
C GLU A 618 -12.41 25.92 30.67
N LEU A 619 -11.34 25.17 30.98
CA LEU A 619 -10.43 24.61 30.01
C LEU A 619 -11.15 23.67 28.99
N LEU A 620 -11.90 22.69 29.49
CA LEU A 620 -12.64 21.74 28.65
C LEU A 620 -13.65 22.43 27.75
N SER A 621 -14.41 23.40 28.35
CA SER A 621 -15.45 24.15 27.64
C SER A 621 -14.84 24.98 26.50
N THR A 622 -13.66 25.53 26.69
CA THR A 622 -12.95 26.30 25.66
C THR A 622 -12.33 25.39 24.60
N VAL A 623 -11.63 24.33 25.03
CA VAL A 623 -11.00 23.36 24.11
C VAL A 623 -12.04 22.63 23.26
N PHE A 624 -13.15 22.19 23.85
CA PHE A 624 -14.20 21.45 23.11
C PHE A 624 -15.33 22.35 22.61
N GLN A 625 -15.24 23.68 22.79
CA GLN A 625 -16.25 24.65 22.38
C GLN A 625 -17.65 24.35 22.95
N ILE A 626 -17.69 23.87 24.21
CA ILE A 626 -18.94 23.56 24.91
C ILE A 626 -19.50 24.83 25.56
N PRO A 627 -20.76 25.20 25.31
CA PRO A 627 -21.32 26.44 25.83
C PRO A 627 -21.65 26.42 27.34
N VAL A 628 -21.17 25.40 28.06
CA VAL A 628 -21.40 25.23 29.51
C VAL A 628 -20.07 25.29 30.24
N LYS A 629 -19.98 26.20 31.25
CA LYS A 629 -18.83 26.29 32.14
C LYS A 629 -19.27 26.04 33.59
N VAL A 630 -18.62 25.08 34.25
CA VAL A 630 -18.82 24.79 35.70
C VAL A 630 -17.69 25.46 36.48
N TYR A 631 -17.99 26.14 37.55
CA TYR A 631 -17.03 26.91 38.36
C TYR A 631 -16.86 26.37 39.78
N THR A 632 -17.74 25.47 40.24
CA THR A 632 -17.75 24.94 41.59
C THR A 632 -17.87 23.42 41.55
N HIS A 633 -17.47 22.80 42.66
CA HIS A 633 -17.60 21.35 42.78
C HIS A 633 -19.04 20.92 42.51
N SER A 634 -19.19 20.16 41.45
CA SER A 634 -20.45 19.66 40.93
C SER A 634 -20.34 18.14 40.81
N THR A 635 -21.45 17.45 40.92
CA THR A 635 -21.49 15.99 40.84
C THR A 635 -22.49 15.50 39.82
N ILE A 636 -22.15 14.48 39.09
CA ILE A 636 -23.06 13.72 38.21
C ILE A 636 -22.82 12.25 38.48
N LYS A 637 -23.86 11.53 38.89
CA LYS A 637 -23.79 10.11 39.14
C LYS A 637 -25.00 9.37 38.61
N GLY A 638 -24.86 8.09 38.37
CA GLY A 638 -25.98 7.33 37.90
C GLY A 638 -25.66 5.92 37.53
N TYR A 639 -26.65 5.26 37.01
CA TYR A 639 -26.52 3.92 36.40
C TYR A 639 -27.35 3.81 35.15
N PHE A 640 -26.93 2.88 34.31
CA PHE A 640 -27.57 2.55 33.04
C PHE A 640 -27.61 1.02 32.90
N ASN A 641 -28.76 0.45 32.53
CA ASN A 641 -28.90 -0.99 32.31
C ASN A 641 -29.87 -1.26 31.15
N ASP A 642 -29.33 -1.58 29.97
CA ASP A 642 -30.10 -1.87 28.76
C ASP A 642 -31.03 -3.08 28.93
N LYS A 643 -30.52 -4.17 29.54
CA LYS A 643 -31.26 -5.40 29.70
C LYS A 643 -32.46 -5.22 30.64
N ALA A 644 -32.29 -4.48 31.70
CA ALA A 644 -33.36 -4.13 32.64
C ALA A 644 -34.20 -2.96 32.14
N GLN A 645 -33.80 -2.28 31.06
CA GLN A 645 -34.40 -1.04 30.55
C GLN A 645 -34.54 0.02 31.65
N ARG A 646 -33.43 0.20 32.42
CA ARG A 646 -33.36 1.11 33.57
C ARG A 646 -32.24 2.11 33.40
N LEU A 647 -32.58 3.34 33.76
CA LEU A 647 -31.60 4.40 33.80
C LEU A 647 -31.94 5.32 35.00
N ARG A 648 -30.88 5.82 35.66
CA ARG A 648 -30.96 6.93 36.61
C ARG A 648 -29.72 7.79 36.44
N VAL A 649 -29.94 9.07 36.27
CA VAL A 649 -28.87 10.09 36.21
C VAL A 649 -29.30 11.23 37.12
N GLU A 650 -28.48 11.54 38.11
CA GLU A 650 -28.70 12.70 38.99
C GLU A 650 -27.48 13.60 38.97
N GLY A 651 -27.68 14.89 38.98
CA GLY A 651 -26.63 15.89 38.99
C GLY A 651 -26.91 17.06 39.88
N TYR A 652 -25.84 17.58 40.49
CA TYR A 652 -25.88 18.78 41.32
C TYR A 652 -24.80 19.75 40.87
N PHE A 653 -25.21 20.96 40.53
CA PHE A 653 -24.37 22.05 40.03
C PHE A 653 -24.62 23.31 40.86
N PRO A 654 -23.81 23.59 41.88
CA PRO A 654 -24.03 24.81 42.71
C PRO A 654 -23.96 26.08 41.87
N ARG A 655 -23.07 26.14 40.87
CA ARG A 655 -22.95 27.25 39.95
C ARG A 655 -22.37 26.84 38.61
N LEU A 656 -23.11 27.09 37.54
CA LEU A 656 -22.64 26.92 36.16
C LEU A 656 -23.03 28.14 35.32
N ARG A 657 -22.35 28.32 34.22
CA ARG A 657 -22.69 29.34 33.21
C ARG A 657 -23.05 28.64 31.92
N TYR A 658 -24.19 28.93 31.37
CA TYR A 658 -24.63 28.55 30.05
C TYR A 658 -24.66 29.79 29.18
N GLU A 659 -23.82 29.84 28.14
CA GLU A 659 -23.56 31.05 27.37
C GLU A 659 -23.22 32.24 28.32
N ASN A 660 -24.08 33.27 28.37
CA ASN A 660 -23.93 34.45 29.24
C ASN A 660 -24.80 34.41 30.50
N LYS A 661 -25.53 33.33 30.80
CA LYS A 661 -26.47 33.23 31.93
C LYS A 661 -25.90 32.32 33.02
N PHE A 662 -25.84 32.86 34.25
CA PHE A 662 -25.50 32.07 35.41
C PHE A 662 -26.70 31.27 35.91
N ILE A 663 -26.50 30.00 36.18
CA ILE A 663 -27.44 29.07 36.79
C ILE A 663 -26.84 28.69 38.13
N GLU A 664 -27.61 28.92 39.21
CA GLU A 664 -27.18 28.59 40.57
C GLU A 664 -28.09 27.51 41.18
N SER A 665 -27.53 26.72 42.11
CA SER A 665 -28.25 25.64 42.81
C SER A 665 -28.95 24.67 41.85
N GLY A 666 -28.31 24.41 40.73
CA GLY A 666 -28.83 23.48 39.70
C GLY A 666 -28.84 22.04 40.18
N MET A 667 -30.00 21.41 40.06
CA MET A 667 -30.16 19.96 40.30
C MET A 667 -30.98 19.37 39.18
N PHE A 668 -30.56 18.21 38.67
CA PHE A 668 -31.38 17.45 37.76
C PHE A 668 -31.45 15.98 38.17
N LEU A 669 -32.56 15.33 37.88
CA LEU A 669 -32.78 13.90 38.02
C LEU A 669 -33.52 13.39 36.79
N CYS A 670 -32.97 12.39 36.13
CA CYS A 670 -33.64 11.64 35.09
C CYS A 670 -33.68 10.17 35.51
N GLU A 671 -34.86 9.59 35.61
CA GLU A 671 -35.03 8.19 36.02
C GLU A 671 -36.29 7.56 35.42
N ASN A 672 -36.34 6.24 35.39
CA ASN A 672 -37.51 5.51 34.92
C ASN A 672 -37.91 4.42 35.95
N PRO A 673 -38.51 4.77 37.11
CA PRO A 673 -38.78 3.87 38.20
C PRO A 673 -39.89 2.83 37.93
N GLY A 674 -40.52 2.83 36.80
CA GLY A 674 -41.62 1.89 36.41
C GLY A 674 -42.01 2.07 34.97
N ASP A 675 -43.27 2.30 34.70
CA ASP A 675 -43.80 2.54 33.36
C ASP A 675 -43.81 3.99 32.96
N GLN A 676 -43.09 4.81 33.67
CA GLN A 676 -42.93 6.24 33.39
C GLN A 676 -41.46 6.64 33.35
N PHE A 677 -41.14 7.60 32.49
CA PHE A 677 -39.85 8.29 32.48
C PHE A 677 -39.99 9.63 33.13
N HIS A 678 -39.25 9.86 34.21
CA HIS A 678 -39.32 11.09 35.03
C HIS A 678 -38.08 11.91 34.78
N THR A 679 -38.28 13.21 34.55
CA THR A 679 -37.23 14.23 34.53
C THR A 679 -37.60 15.37 35.49
N ARG A 680 -36.67 15.69 36.38
CA ARG A 680 -36.82 16.86 37.31
C ARG A 680 -35.61 17.76 37.13
N LEU A 681 -35.83 19.04 36.89
CA LEU A 681 -34.81 20.05 36.81
C LEU A 681 -35.16 21.20 37.77
N ARG A 682 -34.22 21.59 38.63
CA ARG A 682 -34.39 22.74 39.52
C ARG A 682 -33.15 23.60 39.45
N PHE A 683 -33.33 24.89 39.35
CA PHE A 683 -32.22 25.83 39.36
C PHE A 683 -32.73 27.25 39.75
N SER A 684 -31.78 28.10 40.16
CA SER A 684 -32.03 29.52 40.30
C SER A 684 -31.20 30.35 39.32
N ASN A 685 -31.75 31.44 38.85
CA ASN A 685 -31.08 32.42 38.02
C ASN A 685 -31.06 33.76 38.77
N ARG A 686 -29.87 34.27 39.12
CA ARG A 686 -29.74 35.55 39.84
C ARG A 686 -29.70 36.69 38.83
N LYS A 687 -30.68 37.57 38.89
CA LYS A 687 -30.73 38.85 38.17
C LYS A 687 -30.51 40.03 39.15
N SER A 688 -30.24 41.21 38.66
CA SER A 688 -30.10 42.41 39.45
C SER A 688 -31.36 42.72 40.30
N SER A 689 -32.52 42.23 39.89
CA SER A 689 -33.81 42.33 40.53
C SER A 689 -34.14 41.23 41.56
N GLY A 690 -33.22 40.28 41.81
CA GLY A 690 -33.44 39.17 42.72
C GLY A 690 -33.24 37.79 42.04
N ALA A 691 -33.26 36.73 42.82
CA ALA A 691 -33.14 35.37 42.28
C ALA A 691 -34.49 34.86 41.79
N VAL A 692 -34.51 34.22 40.63
CA VAL A 692 -35.66 33.49 40.09
C VAL A 692 -35.40 32.00 40.20
N ASN A 693 -36.21 31.29 40.98
CA ASN A 693 -36.18 29.84 41.12
C ASN A 693 -37.06 29.22 40.07
N ILE A 694 -36.57 28.19 39.41
CA ILE A 694 -37.25 27.46 38.34
C ILE A 694 -37.21 25.97 38.69
N ALA A 695 -38.38 25.32 38.59
CA ALA A 695 -38.52 23.87 38.75
C ALA A 695 -39.35 23.30 37.58
N LEU A 696 -38.76 22.43 36.80
CA LEU A 696 -39.39 21.70 35.70
C LEU A 696 -39.51 20.23 36.12
N GLU A 697 -40.72 19.70 36.02
CA GLU A 697 -40.98 18.26 36.17
C GLU A 697 -41.65 17.75 34.88
N ALA A 698 -41.12 16.69 34.29
CA ALA A 698 -41.68 16.04 33.11
C ALA A 698 -41.83 14.57 33.34
N GLN A 699 -42.96 14.00 32.95
CA GLN A 699 -43.26 12.57 33.01
C GLN A 699 -43.73 12.11 31.66
N ALA A 700 -42.97 11.13 31.07
CA ALA A 700 -43.29 10.53 29.77
C ALA A 700 -43.90 9.13 29.96
N GLN A 701 -45.04 8.88 29.32
CA GLN A 701 -45.75 7.60 29.31
C GLN A 701 -46.73 7.56 28.13
N ASN A 702 -46.86 6.42 27.47
CA ASN A 702 -47.94 6.16 26.50
C ASN A 702 -48.05 7.23 25.40
N ASN A 703 -46.89 7.59 24.77
CA ASN A 703 -46.80 8.66 23.76
C ASN A 703 -47.25 10.05 24.29
N SER A 704 -47.20 10.28 25.56
CA SER A 704 -47.49 11.60 26.13
C SER A 704 -46.40 12.05 27.09
N ILE A 705 -46.18 13.34 27.20
CA ILE A 705 -45.30 13.96 28.17
C ILE A 705 -46.15 14.97 28.97
N GLN A 706 -46.34 14.69 30.25
CA GLN A 706 -46.90 15.64 31.18
C GLN A 706 -45.78 16.51 31.74
N THR A 707 -45.87 17.80 31.60
CA THR A 707 -44.85 18.76 32.04
C THR A 707 -45.47 19.77 33.01
N THR A 708 -44.77 20.02 34.09
CA THR A 708 -45.10 21.09 35.06
C THR A 708 -43.87 21.98 35.24
N LEU A 709 -44.03 23.27 34.93
CA LEU A 709 -43.03 24.33 35.12
C LEU A 709 -43.49 25.22 36.27
N ASN A 710 -42.70 25.27 37.33
CA ASN A 710 -42.91 26.19 38.46
C ASN A 710 -41.80 27.24 38.46
N TRP A 711 -42.12 28.47 38.67
CA TRP A 711 -41.15 29.55 38.85
C TRP A 711 -41.61 30.54 39.94
N GLY A 712 -40.62 31.18 40.56
CA GLY A 712 -40.87 32.19 41.55
C GLY A 712 -39.61 33.02 41.83
N ASN A 713 -39.82 34.34 42.03
CA ASN A 713 -38.73 35.23 42.41
C ASN A 713 -38.75 35.57 43.90
N SER A 714 -37.61 36.05 44.40
CA SER A 714 -37.47 36.54 45.80
C SER A 714 -37.26 38.03 45.86
N SER A 715 -37.87 38.83 44.95
CA SER A 715 -37.75 40.27 44.88
C SER A 715 -38.99 40.95 45.52
N THR A 716 -38.94 42.30 45.65
CA THR A 716 -40.07 43.12 46.17
C THR A 716 -41.28 43.03 45.23
N VAL A 717 -41.11 42.71 43.97
CA VAL A 717 -42.20 42.54 42.99
C VAL A 717 -42.29 41.05 42.67
N THR A 718 -43.47 40.48 42.80
CA THR A 718 -43.67 39.04 42.68
C THR A 718 -43.90 38.62 41.23
N TYR A 719 -43.04 37.67 40.76
CA TYR A 719 -43.23 36.92 39.54
C TYR A 719 -43.18 35.43 39.89
N SER A 720 -44.32 34.79 39.92
CA SER A 720 -44.39 33.35 40.23
C SER A 720 -45.53 32.70 39.49
N GLY A 721 -45.39 31.38 39.31
CA GLY A 721 -46.43 30.64 38.63
C GLY A 721 -46.16 29.16 38.53
N LYS A 722 -47.21 28.47 38.14
CA LYS A 722 -47.18 27.05 37.78
C LYS A 722 -47.84 26.91 36.40
N LEU A 723 -47.15 26.40 35.43
CA LEU A 723 -47.70 26.05 34.14
C LEU A 723 -47.66 24.51 33.99
N ALA A 724 -48.83 23.93 33.75
CA ALA A 724 -48.92 22.50 33.47
C ALA A 724 -49.46 22.26 32.05
N ALA A 725 -48.85 21.34 31.33
CA ALA A 725 -49.27 20.95 29.99
C ALA A 725 -49.05 19.45 29.76
N VAL A 726 -49.86 18.87 28.89
CA VAL A 726 -49.68 17.49 28.43
C VAL A 726 -49.51 17.52 26.91
N ALA A 727 -48.40 17.01 26.45
CA ALA A 727 -48.11 16.82 25.01
C ALA A 727 -48.37 15.38 24.62
N HIS A 728 -49.23 15.17 23.64
CA HIS A 728 -49.56 13.87 23.06
C HIS A 728 -48.92 13.77 21.67
N PHE A 729 -48.14 12.71 21.44
CA PHE A 729 -47.46 12.45 20.17
C PHE A 729 -48.24 11.39 19.38
N ILE A 730 -48.64 11.72 18.19
CA ILE A 730 -49.53 10.90 17.36
C ILE A 730 -48.86 10.72 15.99
N ARG A 731 -48.75 9.47 15.52
CA ARG A 731 -48.44 9.18 14.11
C ARG A 731 -49.54 8.28 13.55
N GLU A 732 -50.17 8.73 12.47
CA GLU A 732 -51.15 7.91 11.79
C GLU A 732 -50.43 6.74 11.09
N GLN A 733 -50.85 5.51 11.37
CA GLN A 733 -50.42 4.34 10.61
C GLN A 733 -51.15 4.40 9.25
N LYS A 734 -50.50 4.92 8.21
CA LYS A 734 -50.94 4.67 6.84
C LYS A 734 -50.47 3.28 6.45
N GLU A 735 -51.43 2.44 5.98
CA GLU A 735 -51.12 1.14 5.38
C GLU A 735 -49.96 1.28 4.38
N ALA A 736 -48.96 0.42 4.53
CA ALA A 736 -47.74 0.44 3.75
C ALA A 736 -48.03 0.12 2.27
N ASN A 737 -48.29 1.13 1.46
CA ASN A 737 -48.13 1.00 0.03
C ASN A 737 -46.62 1.02 -0.28
N GLU A 738 -46.15 -0.06 -0.88
CA GLU A 738 -44.72 -0.44 -1.07
C GLU A 738 -43.82 0.57 -1.81
N ASN A 739 -44.31 1.72 -2.27
CA ASN A 739 -43.58 2.59 -3.18
C ASN A 739 -43.27 4.03 -2.68
N LYS A 740 -43.56 4.40 -1.40
CA LYS A 740 -43.12 5.71 -0.91
C LYS A 740 -42.57 5.64 0.52
N ARG A 741 -41.24 5.66 0.63
CA ARG A 741 -40.40 5.64 1.86
C ARG A 741 -40.49 6.93 2.70
N LYS A 742 -41.61 7.65 2.75
CA LYS A 742 -41.78 8.81 3.65
C LYS A 742 -42.57 8.36 4.88
N LEU A 743 -41.91 8.53 6.05
CA LEU A 743 -42.53 8.31 7.36
C LEU A 743 -43.75 9.25 7.48
N PRO A 744 -44.84 8.77 8.10
CA PRO A 744 -46.00 9.65 8.35
C PRO A 744 -45.61 10.84 9.23
N PRO A 745 -46.14 12.03 8.98
CA PRO A 745 -45.82 13.21 9.76
C PRO A 745 -46.18 13.02 11.23
N LEU A 746 -45.36 13.58 12.12
CA LEU A 746 -45.62 13.62 13.55
C LEU A 746 -46.61 14.72 13.81
N LYS A 747 -47.74 14.39 14.45
CA LYS A 747 -48.69 15.36 15.00
C LYS A 747 -48.48 15.41 16.51
N THR A 748 -48.28 16.61 17.05
CA THR A 748 -48.16 16.84 18.50
C THR A 748 -49.31 17.69 18.97
N VAL A 749 -50.08 17.21 19.93
CA VAL A 749 -51.17 17.94 20.57
C VAL A 749 -50.75 18.29 21.96
N ILE A 750 -50.73 19.56 22.27
CA ILE A 750 -50.33 20.11 23.58
C ILE A 750 -51.53 20.70 24.24
N ASP A 751 -52.02 20.08 25.32
CA ASP A 751 -53.12 20.56 26.15
C ASP A 751 -52.56 21.35 27.34
N VAL A 752 -52.74 22.64 27.35
CA VAL A 752 -52.35 23.52 28.45
C VAL A 752 -53.45 23.49 29.53
N GLN A 753 -53.02 23.12 30.73
CA GLN A 753 -53.95 23.02 31.87
C GLN A 753 -54.24 24.37 32.51
N PRO A 754 -55.46 24.58 33.03
CA PRO A 754 -55.79 25.84 33.69
C PRO A 754 -54.94 26.04 34.95
N THR A 755 -54.43 27.26 35.10
CA THR A 755 -53.55 27.60 36.22
C THR A 755 -53.49 29.10 36.42
N ASN A 756 -52.95 29.50 37.58
CA ASN A 756 -52.79 30.92 37.93
C ASN A 756 -51.32 31.27 37.96
N VAL A 757 -50.98 32.47 37.50
CA VAL A 757 -49.60 33.01 37.55
C VAL A 757 -49.64 34.42 38.09
N ILE A 758 -48.64 34.82 38.84
CA ILE A 758 -48.44 36.14 39.34
C ILE A 758 -47.40 36.84 38.48
N LEU A 759 -47.78 37.90 37.84
CA LEU A 759 -46.89 38.78 37.10
C LEU A 759 -46.99 40.20 37.67
N ASN A 760 -45.86 40.71 38.17
CA ASN A 760 -45.80 42.02 38.78
C ASN A 760 -46.88 42.20 39.85
N ASP A 761 -46.91 41.31 40.84
CA ASP A 761 -47.91 41.32 41.96
C ASP A 761 -49.35 41.12 41.51
N THR A 762 -49.64 40.89 40.24
CA THR A 762 -50.98 40.74 39.70
C THR A 762 -51.24 39.27 39.34
N LEU A 763 -52.33 38.70 39.87
CA LEU A 763 -52.76 37.34 39.58
C LEU A 763 -53.44 37.28 38.22
N TRP A 764 -52.94 36.42 37.33
CA TRP A 764 -53.48 36.17 36.01
C TRP A 764 -53.93 34.73 35.89
N ASP A 765 -55.00 34.46 35.18
CA ASP A 765 -55.57 33.15 34.91
C ASP A 765 -55.16 32.72 33.55
N ILE A 766 -54.54 31.50 33.44
CA ILE A 766 -54.33 30.78 32.22
C ILE A 766 -55.49 29.81 32.09
N HIS A 767 -56.27 29.98 31.03
CA HIS A 767 -57.38 29.10 30.72
C HIS A 767 -56.94 27.86 29.95
N PRO A 768 -57.79 26.78 30.02
CA PRO A 768 -57.51 25.61 29.20
C PRO A 768 -57.35 25.95 27.71
N SER A 769 -56.28 25.53 27.05
CA SER A 769 -56.01 25.82 25.68
C SER A 769 -55.24 24.64 25.03
N GLN A 770 -55.34 24.55 23.73
CA GLN A 770 -54.68 23.49 23.00
C GLN A 770 -53.85 24.08 21.89
N VAL A 771 -52.62 23.55 21.74
CA VAL A 771 -51.71 23.84 20.62
C VAL A 771 -51.45 22.57 19.86
N VAL A 772 -51.67 22.57 18.54
CA VAL A 772 -51.43 21.41 17.69
C VAL A 772 -50.34 21.74 16.66
N LEU A 773 -49.27 20.96 16.69
CA LEU A 773 -48.22 21.00 15.67
C LEU A 773 -48.46 19.84 14.71
N ASP A 774 -48.72 20.15 13.45
CA ASP A 774 -48.99 19.15 12.42
C ASP A 774 -48.46 19.65 11.09
N SER A 775 -47.58 18.81 10.47
CA SER A 775 -47.06 19.02 9.11
C SER A 775 -46.48 20.41 8.85
N GLY A 776 -45.77 20.97 9.84
CA GLY A 776 -45.13 22.30 9.77
C GLY A 776 -46.10 23.47 10.05
N LYS A 777 -47.35 23.19 10.42
CA LYS A 777 -48.34 24.17 10.89
C LYS A 777 -48.49 24.11 12.41
N VAL A 778 -48.69 25.27 13.02
CA VAL A 778 -49.02 25.40 14.45
C VAL A 778 -50.44 25.94 14.57
N TYR A 779 -51.35 25.09 15.04
CA TYR A 779 -52.71 25.47 15.34
C TYR A 779 -52.79 25.90 16.81
N VAL A 780 -53.19 27.09 17.11
CA VAL A 780 -53.43 27.57 18.45
C VAL A 780 -54.94 27.67 18.66
N ASN A 781 -55.46 26.77 19.50
CA ASN A 781 -56.87 26.73 19.85
C ASN A 781 -57.09 27.47 21.15
N ASP A 782 -57.46 28.71 21.03
CA ASP A 782 -57.94 29.60 22.11
C ASP A 782 -56.98 29.68 23.32
N PHE A 783 -55.71 30.00 23.07
CA PHE A 783 -54.84 30.36 24.19
C PHE A 783 -55.33 31.66 24.80
N TYR A 784 -55.87 31.58 26.07
CA TYR A 784 -56.51 32.68 26.74
C TYR A 784 -55.86 32.88 28.12
N PHE A 785 -55.34 34.09 28.30
CA PHE A 785 -54.63 34.55 29.49
C PHE A 785 -55.29 35.83 29.94
N SER A 786 -55.84 35.92 31.19
CA SER A 786 -56.73 37.00 31.60
C SER A 786 -56.56 37.46 33.05
N HIS A 787 -56.92 38.70 33.34
CA HIS A 787 -57.06 39.32 34.68
C HIS A 787 -58.14 40.44 34.66
N LYS A 788 -59.22 40.27 35.37
CA LYS A 788 -60.27 41.32 35.56
C LYS A 788 -60.62 42.11 34.28
N GLY A 789 -60.90 41.47 33.19
CA GLY A 789 -61.23 42.10 31.91
C GLY A 789 -60.05 42.47 31.02
N ARG A 790 -58.82 42.42 31.48
CA ARG A 790 -57.58 42.48 30.70
C ARG A 790 -57.30 41.12 30.18
N HIS A 791 -56.84 40.97 28.93
CA HIS A 791 -56.54 39.67 28.35
C HIS A 791 -55.59 39.68 27.18
N LEU A 792 -54.92 38.55 27.00
CA LEU A 792 -54.25 38.13 25.82
C LEU A 792 -54.94 36.87 25.30
N ARG A 793 -55.44 36.88 24.09
CA ARG A 793 -56.05 35.74 23.44
C ARG A 793 -55.42 35.51 22.09
N ILE A 794 -54.95 34.26 21.85
CA ILE A 794 -54.32 33.82 20.61
C ILE A 794 -55.15 32.68 20.05
N ASN A 795 -55.56 32.80 18.78
CA ASN A 795 -56.32 31.76 18.11
C ASN A 795 -56.01 31.76 16.61
N GLY A 796 -55.82 30.59 15.98
CA GLY A 796 -55.61 30.49 14.55
C GLY A 796 -54.44 29.60 14.18
N ILE A 797 -53.92 29.77 12.97
CA ILE A 797 -52.90 28.92 12.39
C ILE A 797 -51.68 29.76 12.05
N VAL A 798 -50.51 29.36 12.57
CA VAL A 798 -49.19 29.90 12.21
C VAL A 798 -48.54 28.94 11.24
N SER A 799 -48.30 29.40 10.02
CA SER A 799 -47.58 28.61 8.99
C SER A 799 -46.88 29.53 7.98
N PRO A 800 -46.05 29.04 7.11
CA PRO A 800 -45.48 29.80 5.99
C PRO A 800 -46.50 30.15 4.89
N GLN A 801 -47.71 29.56 4.92
CA GLN A 801 -48.74 29.77 3.91
C GLN A 801 -49.48 31.08 4.13
N PRO A 802 -49.66 31.93 3.07
CA PRO A 802 -50.26 33.25 3.23
C PRO A 802 -51.75 33.24 3.62
N GLU A 803 -52.45 32.14 3.36
CA GLU A 803 -53.86 31.95 3.71
C GLU A 803 -54.12 31.62 5.17
N ASP A 804 -53.09 31.07 5.84
CA ASP A 804 -53.17 30.74 7.27
C ASP A 804 -53.08 32.05 8.09
N THR A 805 -53.96 32.17 9.04
CA THR A 805 -54.04 33.41 9.88
C THR A 805 -54.03 33.06 11.35
N VAL A 806 -53.30 33.88 12.12
CA VAL A 806 -53.42 33.93 13.58
C VAL A 806 -54.08 35.23 14.00
N ARG A 807 -55.04 35.12 14.90
CA ARG A 807 -55.68 36.27 15.53
C ARG A 807 -55.07 36.49 16.90
N LEU A 808 -54.59 37.71 17.13
CA LEU A 808 -54.09 38.17 18.42
C LEU A 808 -55.01 39.24 18.91
N ASP A 809 -55.60 39.04 20.11
CA ASP A 809 -56.48 39.95 20.74
C ASP A 809 -55.92 40.36 22.12
N LEU A 810 -55.48 41.59 22.24
CA LEU A 810 -54.87 42.17 23.45
C LEU A 810 -55.83 43.29 23.97
N LYS A 811 -56.11 43.18 25.23
CA LYS A 811 -56.89 44.21 25.90
C LYS A 811 -56.23 44.67 27.19
N GLU A 812 -55.82 45.95 27.23
CA GLU A 812 -55.23 46.60 28.44
C GLU A 812 -54.06 45.79 29.04
N ILE A 813 -53.18 45.24 28.19
CA ILE A 813 -51.98 44.51 28.60
C ILE A 813 -50.81 45.49 28.62
N ASN A 814 -50.04 45.47 29.71
CA ASN A 814 -48.79 46.20 29.76
C ASN A 814 -47.77 45.46 28.82
N ILE A 815 -47.47 46.14 27.73
CA ILE A 815 -46.60 45.56 26.68
C ILE A 815 -45.20 45.27 27.25
N GLY A 816 -44.71 46.04 28.23
CA GLY A 816 -43.43 45.79 28.89
C GLY A 816 -43.32 44.37 29.43
N TYR A 817 -44.39 43.80 29.99
CA TYR A 817 -44.38 42.43 30.50
C TYR A 817 -44.16 41.39 29.40
N VAL A 818 -44.74 41.60 28.23
CA VAL A 818 -44.61 40.67 27.10
C VAL A 818 -43.17 40.67 26.60
N PHE A 819 -42.57 41.86 26.51
CA PHE A 819 -41.19 42.00 26.03
C PHE A 819 -40.15 41.61 27.07
N ASP A 820 -40.37 41.85 28.34
CA ASP A 820 -39.50 41.39 29.43
C ASP A 820 -39.49 39.87 29.57
N ILE A 821 -40.65 39.22 29.42
CA ILE A 821 -40.78 37.76 29.43
C ILE A 821 -40.11 37.16 28.20
N ALA A 822 -40.24 37.78 27.03
CA ALA A 822 -39.68 37.30 25.78
C ALA A 822 -38.18 37.62 25.60
N ASP A 823 -37.58 38.42 26.52
CA ASP A 823 -36.16 38.85 26.47
C ASP A 823 -35.74 39.46 25.13
N LEU A 824 -36.65 40.25 24.53
CA LEU A 824 -36.46 40.81 23.17
C LEU A 824 -35.53 42.04 23.14
N GLY A 825 -34.88 42.40 24.25
CA GLY A 825 -33.91 43.51 24.34
C GLY A 825 -34.50 44.89 24.09
N VAL A 826 -35.80 45.02 24.08
CA VAL A 826 -36.52 46.29 23.86
C VAL A 826 -37.47 46.55 25.03
N ASN A 827 -37.36 47.70 25.64
CA ASN A 827 -38.26 48.12 26.75
C ASN A 827 -39.36 49.01 26.20
N PHE A 828 -40.61 48.54 26.27
CA PHE A 828 -41.80 49.33 26.02
C PHE A 828 -42.52 49.60 27.35
N LYS A 829 -42.85 50.81 27.59
CA LYS A 829 -43.70 51.22 28.76
C LYS A 829 -45.06 51.74 28.26
N GLY A 830 -46.16 51.18 28.77
CA GLY A 830 -47.49 51.54 28.41
C GLY A 830 -48.46 50.36 28.34
N GLU A 831 -49.78 50.67 28.36
CA GLU A 831 -50.82 49.67 28.15
C GLU A 831 -51.24 49.68 26.67
N ALA A 832 -51.37 48.49 26.05
CA ALA A 832 -51.85 48.38 24.68
C ALA A 832 -53.16 47.62 24.62
N THR A 833 -54.01 48.06 23.74
CA THR A 833 -55.19 47.32 23.30
C THR A 833 -55.18 47.32 21.82
N PHE A 834 -55.00 46.14 21.24
CA PHE A 834 -55.12 45.98 19.76
C PHE A 834 -55.68 44.61 19.37
N ARG A 835 -56.25 44.57 18.18
CA ARG A 835 -56.76 43.39 17.60
C ARG A 835 -56.18 43.25 16.21
N GLN A 836 -55.36 42.22 15.96
CA GLN A 836 -54.75 42.04 14.66
C GLN A 836 -55.02 40.61 14.12
N ARG A 837 -55.19 40.58 12.79
CA ARG A 837 -55.24 39.35 12.01
C ARG A 837 -53.98 39.32 11.13
N SER A 838 -53.06 38.42 11.36
CA SER A 838 -51.84 38.29 10.58
C SER A 838 -51.99 37.16 9.60
N THR A 839 -51.69 37.40 8.34
CA THR A 839 -51.51 36.38 7.32
C THR A 839 -50.04 36.16 7.06
N GLY A 840 -49.52 35.01 7.24
CA GLY A 840 -48.15 34.44 7.09
C GLY A 840 -46.93 35.29 6.63
N LYS A 841 -47.14 36.60 6.28
CA LYS A 841 -46.07 37.59 6.13
C LYS A 841 -46.41 38.81 6.95
N PRO A 842 -45.54 39.35 7.80
CA PRO A 842 -45.81 40.56 8.58
C PRO A 842 -45.92 41.76 7.65
N ARG A 843 -47.16 42.18 7.32
CA ARG A 843 -47.45 43.54 6.87
C ARG A 843 -47.81 44.36 8.09
N HIS A 844 -46.98 45.32 8.42
CA HIS A 844 -47.19 46.25 9.54
C HIS A 844 -48.29 47.23 9.17
N GLU A 845 -49.52 46.93 9.59
CA GLU A 845 -50.55 47.97 9.76
C GLU A 845 -50.93 47.98 11.24
N HIS A 846 -50.35 48.91 11.99
CA HIS A 846 -50.63 49.10 13.39
C HIS A 846 -51.68 50.23 13.58
N ARG A 847 -52.78 49.88 14.18
CA ARG A 847 -53.66 50.90 14.76
C ARG A 847 -53.57 50.84 16.27
N LEU A 848 -52.66 51.67 16.83
CA LEU A 848 -52.50 51.88 18.27
C LEU A 848 -53.52 52.89 18.75
N VAL A 849 -54.37 52.57 19.73
CA VAL A 849 -55.24 53.44 20.42
C VAL A 849 -54.67 53.77 21.81
N TYR A 850 -54.32 54.98 22.00
CA TYR A 850 -53.59 55.70 23.01
C TYR A 850 -53.64 55.21 24.49
N PRO A 851 -52.54 55.43 25.30
CA PRO A 851 -51.56 56.50 25.18
C PRO A 851 -50.23 55.99 24.50
N GLN A 852 -49.48 56.93 23.89
CA GLN A 852 -48.22 56.62 23.16
C GLN A 852 -47.21 55.98 24.09
N PRO A 853 -46.61 54.83 23.67
CA PRO A 853 -45.54 54.22 24.40
C PRO A 853 -44.24 55.02 24.28
N ARG A 854 -43.56 55.27 25.39
CA ARG A 854 -42.18 55.77 25.42
C ARG A 854 -41.24 54.59 25.06
N ILE A 855 -40.50 54.69 23.94
CA ILE A 855 -39.50 53.76 23.56
C ILE A 855 -38.15 54.19 24.19
N GLU A 856 -37.64 53.46 25.16
CA GLU A 856 -36.28 53.59 25.64
C GLU A 856 -35.45 52.48 25.01
N ARG A 857 -34.54 52.82 24.06
CA ARG A 857 -33.52 51.88 23.57
C ARG A 857 -32.45 51.77 24.68
N ARG A 858 -32.24 50.61 25.24
CA ARG A 858 -31.00 50.29 25.90
C ARG A 858 -29.94 50.13 24.80
N LEU A 859 -28.99 51.07 24.75
CA LEU A 859 -27.74 50.86 24.04
C LEU A 859 -27.01 49.74 24.79
N ALA A 860 -26.82 48.59 24.10
CA ALA A 860 -25.89 47.58 24.56
C ALA A 860 -24.48 48.18 24.45
N GLY A 861 -23.78 48.31 25.63
CA GLY A 861 -22.37 48.50 25.70
C GLY A 861 -21.66 47.16 25.88
#